data_38c5ab6032b97f4c1d0416db10cad406
#
_entry.id   38c5ab6032b97f4c1d0416db10cad406
#
_cell.length_a   1.000
_cell.length_b   1.000
_cell.length_c   1.000
_cell.angle_alpha   90.00
_cell.angle_beta   90.00
_cell.angle_gamma   90.00
#
_symmetry.space_group_name_H-M   'P 1'
#
loop_
_entity.id
_entity.type
_entity.pdbx_description
1 polymer ?
#
loop_
_entity_poly.entity_id
_entity_poly.type
_entity_poly.pdbx_seq_one_letter_code
_entity_poly.pdbx_strand_id
1 'polypeptide(L)'
;MNSRTIARRSLISTLVLILFLSSLTPLSFAQHRRTVSRHTAPAQKSIPRQQLEGTKHERPPRTYDVLNYTIRTRFDVPNKAVIGDETVTLKPLASGFKSFDLDASSMKIEAVTLSDSNTTLQWIQPPDKLAITLDRAYEPAEAINIRIQYRATPEKGIYFVPQTRSGMGLSKPAQIWSQGEPEENHYWFPCYDFPDDKATSEQYITTGADEIAISNGALVETTNNADGTHTFHWKMDQPHSSYLISLVVGNYAKLTDAYKNIPVEYYTYHGTEEIARRAFSKTPEMMRVFSEKLNFEFPFNKYAQTIVANFIFGGMENVTATTHADTEILNGGITNDSRLSTENLISHELSHSWFGDLVTCKDWSQAWLNEGFATFMEAAFREQEAGHDAYLAEMRSDAFLYFLEDNFKYRRPIVYDRYRQPVDLFDATLYKKGALVLHMLRETVGDEMFWKALHNYLVENQNKVVETSDLERAFEETTGQKLDWFFEQWVYKAGFPELRVRSLYHPQTHSLTLNVAQTQTPDATTPAVFRLPVEIELVTAQGKRTEHIEITERQQHFTFKLDSKPLLIRFDKGERILKKLDFPQPAARLAYQLSHSADATGRIEAAEALARMIAPPAANGINPAVISALRQASVNDSFAGVREMAAAALRRRGVTEASRLGAMSFFTNERAGATFLNHW
;
A
#
# COMPACT_ATOMS: atom_id res chain seq x y z
N MET A 1 -34.12 18.27 -20.95
CA MET A 1 -33.24 18.13 -22.11
C MET A 1 -31.92 17.52 -21.66
N ASN A 2 -31.66 16.37 -22.21
CA ASN A 2 -30.38 15.63 -22.25
C ASN A 2 -29.73 15.07 -20.97
N SER A 3 -30.26 13.93 -20.54
CA SER A 3 -29.66 12.95 -19.61
C SER A 3 -28.68 11.95 -20.28
N ARG A 4 -28.06 12.29 -21.40
CA ARG A 4 -27.19 11.38 -22.17
C ARG A 4 -25.67 11.71 -22.16
N THR A 5 -25.26 12.77 -21.48
CA THR A 5 -23.85 13.26 -21.55
C THR A 5 -23.02 12.89 -20.31
N ILE A 6 -23.62 12.51 -19.20
CA ILE A 6 -22.90 12.19 -17.95
C ILE A 6 -22.47 10.71 -17.89
N ALA A 7 -23.24 9.81 -18.53
CA ALA A 7 -22.89 8.36 -18.52
C ALA A 7 -21.66 7.96 -19.38
N ARG A 8 -21.10 8.88 -20.20
CA ARG A 8 -19.97 8.56 -21.08
C ARG A 8 -18.59 8.85 -20.48
N ARG A 9 -18.48 9.59 -19.38
CA ARG A 9 -17.17 9.91 -18.77
C ARG A 9 -16.75 8.91 -17.68
N SER A 10 -17.67 8.24 -17.03
CA SER A 10 -17.37 7.20 -16.03
C SER A 10 -16.92 5.87 -16.65
N LEU A 11 -17.35 5.55 -17.89
CA LEU A 11 -16.99 4.29 -18.56
C LEU A 11 -15.57 4.30 -19.18
N ILE A 12 -14.94 5.45 -19.33
CA ILE A 12 -13.63 5.55 -20.00
C ILE A 12 -12.48 5.25 -19.03
N SER A 13 -12.65 5.51 -17.75
CA SER A 13 -11.60 5.23 -16.75
C SER A 13 -11.48 3.74 -16.39
N THR A 14 -12.59 3.02 -16.41
CA THR A 14 -12.60 1.57 -16.11
C THR A 14 -12.26 0.71 -17.33
N LEU A 15 -12.44 1.23 -18.55
CA LEU A 15 -12.16 0.48 -19.80
C LEU A 15 -10.68 0.51 -20.20
N VAL A 16 -9.88 1.42 -19.67
CA VAL A 16 -8.45 1.53 -20.00
C VAL A 16 -7.62 0.44 -19.27
N LEU A 17 -8.09 -0.07 -18.15
CA LEU A 17 -7.39 -1.13 -17.41
C LEU A 17 -7.65 -2.55 -17.99
N ILE A 18 -8.75 -2.75 -18.72
CA ILE A 18 -9.13 -4.07 -19.28
C ILE A 18 -8.70 -4.25 -20.75
N LEU A 19 -8.38 -3.18 -21.48
CA LEU A 19 -8.08 -3.25 -22.93
C LEU A 19 -6.59 -3.46 -23.27
N PHE A 20 -5.69 -3.55 -22.28
CA PHE A 20 -4.28 -3.89 -22.55
C PHE A 20 -3.96 -5.39 -22.54
N LEU A 21 -4.94 -6.26 -22.30
CA LEU A 21 -4.75 -7.72 -22.22
C LEU A 21 -5.24 -8.54 -23.43
N SER A 22 -5.79 -7.92 -24.50
CA SER A 22 -6.43 -8.69 -25.58
C SER A 22 -6.05 -8.35 -27.04
N SER A 23 -4.92 -7.69 -27.32
CA SER A 23 -4.53 -7.41 -28.71
C SER A 23 -3.06 -7.73 -29.03
N LEU A 24 -2.72 -9.01 -29.10
CA LEU A 24 -1.55 -9.52 -29.80
C LEU A 24 -1.99 -10.54 -30.85
N THR A 25 -2.50 -10.06 -31.98
CA THR A 25 -2.55 -10.82 -33.23
C THR A 25 -1.37 -10.41 -34.12
N PRO A 26 -0.68 -11.35 -34.79
CA PRO A 26 0.48 -11.02 -35.59
C PRO A 26 0.05 -10.44 -36.96
N LEU A 27 0.48 -9.22 -37.23
CA LEU A 27 0.43 -8.64 -38.58
C LEU A 27 1.61 -9.15 -39.42
N SER A 28 1.29 -9.80 -40.53
CA SER A 28 2.25 -10.19 -41.53
C SER A 28 2.81 -8.96 -42.27
N PHE A 29 4.13 -8.81 -42.31
CA PHE A 29 4.81 -7.80 -43.11
C PHE A 29 5.36 -8.36 -44.39
N ALA A 30 4.91 -7.82 -45.52
CA ALA A 30 5.48 -8.06 -46.83
C ALA A 30 6.83 -7.32 -46.96
N GLN A 31 7.79 -7.98 -47.53
CA GLN A 31 9.16 -7.49 -47.77
C GLN A 31 9.19 -6.37 -48.81
N HIS A 32 9.75 -5.22 -48.45
CA HIS A 32 10.35 -4.28 -49.42
C HIS A 32 11.77 -3.95 -48.96
N ARG A 33 12.75 -4.37 -49.76
CA ARG A 33 14.17 -3.99 -49.61
C ARG A 33 14.32 -2.50 -49.95
N ARG A 34 14.77 -1.70 -48.99
CA ARG A 34 15.41 -0.40 -49.23
C ARG A 34 16.74 -0.35 -48.49
N THR A 35 17.76 0.05 -49.22
CA THR A 35 19.11 0.36 -48.76
C THR A 35 19.10 1.41 -47.64
N VAL A 36 19.68 1.09 -46.51
CA VAL A 36 19.78 1.99 -45.36
C VAL A 36 21.12 2.70 -45.36
N SER A 37 21.10 4.00 -45.58
CA SER A 37 22.21 4.90 -45.27
C SER A 37 22.32 5.05 -43.75
N ARG A 38 23.54 5.05 -43.20
CA ARG A 38 23.80 5.30 -41.79
C ARG A 38 23.43 6.76 -41.44
N HIS A 39 22.24 6.93 -40.89
CA HIS A 39 21.90 8.15 -40.13
C HIS A 39 21.98 7.84 -38.67
N THR A 40 22.82 8.59 -37.96
CA THR A 40 22.82 8.70 -36.50
C THR A 40 21.40 9.06 -36.05
N ALA A 41 20.77 8.19 -35.24
CA ALA A 41 19.47 8.45 -34.69
C ALA A 41 19.51 9.76 -33.89
N PRO A 42 18.57 10.68 -34.10
CA PRO A 42 18.48 11.88 -33.28
C PRO A 42 18.18 11.47 -31.83
N ALA A 43 18.85 12.11 -30.88
CA ALA A 43 18.57 11.93 -29.46
C ALA A 43 17.05 12.09 -29.23
N GLN A 44 16.43 11.05 -28.71
CA GLN A 44 15.02 11.04 -28.39
C GLN A 44 14.79 12.15 -27.36
N LYS A 45 14.11 13.24 -27.77
CA LYS A 45 13.69 14.29 -26.83
C LYS A 45 12.84 13.63 -25.77
N SER A 46 13.29 13.66 -24.52
CA SER A 46 12.50 13.21 -23.38
C SER A 46 11.19 14.00 -23.36
N ILE A 47 10.07 13.31 -23.44
CA ILE A 47 8.77 13.91 -23.18
C ILE A 47 8.81 14.39 -21.72
N PRO A 48 8.48 15.65 -21.44
CA PRO A 48 8.39 16.12 -20.05
C PRO A 48 7.40 15.21 -19.30
N ARG A 49 7.82 14.65 -18.16
CA ARG A 49 6.95 13.85 -17.31
C ARG A 49 5.86 14.76 -16.76
N GLN A 50 4.62 14.29 -16.79
CA GLN A 50 3.51 14.98 -16.15
C GLN A 50 3.73 15.03 -14.65
N GLN A 51 3.32 16.10 -14.00
CA GLN A 51 3.18 16.20 -12.55
C GLN A 51 1.73 15.93 -12.18
N LEU A 52 1.50 15.43 -10.96
CA LEU A 52 0.14 15.36 -10.43
C LEU A 52 -0.43 16.78 -10.37
N GLU A 53 -1.56 17.01 -11.07
CA GLU A 53 -2.22 18.30 -11.10
C GLU A 53 -3.06 18.50 -9.83
N GLY A 54 -3.00 19.71 -9.28
CA GLY A 54 -3.81 20.06 -8.12
C GLY A 54 -3.46 21.43 -7.55
N THR A 55 -4.27 21.88 -6.61
CA THR A 55 -4.04 23.09 -5.80
C THR A 55 -3.29 22.70 -4.52
N LYS A 56 -2.63 23.66 -3.90
CA LYS A 56 -2.04 23.46 -2.58
C LYS A 56 -3.16 23.29 -1.55
N HIS A 57 -3.07 22.23 -0.76
CA HIS A 57 -3.94 21.99 0.38
C HIS A 57 -3.23 22.39 1.66
N GLU A 58 -3.94 23.12 2.52
CA GLU A 58 -3.50 23.47 3.84
C GLU A 58 -4.44 22.81 4.85
N ARG A 59 -3.91 22.44 5.99
CA ARG A 59 -4.74 21.87 7.07
C ARG A 59 -5.82 22.87 7.49
N PRO A 60 -7.06 22.41 7.70
CA PRO A 60 -8.12 23.26 8.22
C PRO A 60 -7.71 23.79 9.62
N PRO A 61 -8.08 25.03 9.97
CA PRO A 61 -7.82 25.54 11.32
C PRO A 61 -8.68 24.78 12.33
N ARG A 62 -8.04 24.10 13.28
CA ARG A 62 -8.72 23.36 14.33
C ARG A 62 -9.00 24.30 15.53
N THR A 63 -10.27 24.52 15.83
CA THR A 63 -10.71 25.42 16.90
C THR A 63 -11.30 24.68 18.11
N TYR A 64 -11.56 23.39 17.97
CA TYR A 64 -12.09 22.49 19.00
C TYR A 64 -11.43 21.10 18.87
N ASP A 65 -11.63 20.29 19.88
CA ASP A 65 -11.17 18.92 20.01
C ASP A 65 -12.39 18.04 20.24
N VAL A 66 -12.65 17.08 19.35
CA VAL A 66 -13.75 16.13 19.54
C VAL A 66 -13.29 15.03 20.49
N LEU A 67 -14.07 14.80 21.53
CA LEU A 67 -13.79 13.80 22.55
C LEU A 67 -14.51 12.47 22.28
N ASN A 68 -15.74 12.55 21.75
CA ASN A 68 -16.57 11.37 21.49
C ASN A 68 -17.63 11.66 20.43
N TYR A 69 -17.91 10.64 19.62
CA TYR A 69 -19.09 10.52 18.77
C TYR A 69 -20.01 9.42 19.30
N THR A 70 -21.25 9.74 19.68
CA THR A 70 -22.29 8.76 19.99
C THR A 70 -23.33 8.77 18.87
N ILE A 71 -23.27 7.76 17.98
CA ILE A 71 -24.02 7.73 16.74
C ILE A 71 -25.14 6.68 16.83
N ARG A 72 -26.41 7.09 16.65
CA ARG A 72 -27.58 6.19 16.57
C ARG A 72 -28.11 6.21 15.17
N THR A 73 -28.13 5.04 14.49
CA THR A 73 -28.54 4.92 13.10
C THR A 73 -29.66 3.92 12.90
N ARG A 74 -30.56 4.28 11.98
CA ARG A 74 -31.55 3.40 11.34
C ARG A 74 -31.48 3.61 9.84
N PHE A 75 -31.95 2.65 9.07
CA PHE A 75 -31.83 2.66 7.62
C PHE A 75 -33.18 2.63 6.94
N ASP A 76 -33.42 3.56 6.04
CA ASP A 76 -34.52 3.54 5.07
C ASP A 76 -33.99 2.94 3.77
N VAL A 77 -33.92 1.61 3.72
CA VAL A 77 -33.30 0.87 2.62
C VAL A 77 -33.93 1.18 1.25
N PRO A 78 -35.26 1.29 1.10
CA PRO A 78 -35.88 1.65 -0.17
C PRO A 78 -35.41 3.01 -0.73
N ASN A 79 -35.16 3.98 0.16
CA ASN A 79 -34.72 5.32 -0.21
C ASN A 79 -33.21 5.50 -0.08
N LYS A 80 -32.45 4.45 0.29
CA LYS A 80 -31.00 4.48 0.54
C LYS A 80 -30.62 5.62 1.48
N ALA A 81 -31.34 5.74 2.59
CA ALA A 81 -31.14 6.85 3.52
C ALA A 81 -30.78 6.34 4.91
N VAL A 82 -29.93 7.12 5.59
CA VAL A 82 -29.59 6.98 7.00
C VAL A 82 -30.43 7.97 7.81
N ILE A 83 -31.09 7.47 8.86
CA ILE A 83 -31.78 8.29 9.85
C ILE A 83 -30.89 8.29 11.08
N GLY A 84 -30.31 9.45 11.40
CA GLY A 84 -29.31 9.59 12.43
C GLY A 84 -29.80 10.47 13.60
N ASP A 85 -29.35 10.08 14.79
CA ASP A 85 -29.44 10.86 16.03
C ASP A 85 -28.08 10.75 16.73
N GLU A 86 -27.29 11.79 16.58
CA GLU A 86 -25.92 11.81 17.02
C GLU A 86 -25.72 12.77 18.19
N THR A 87 -24.78 12.42 19.08
CA THR A 87 -24.25 13.35 20.08
C THR A 87 -22.74 13.47 19.87
N VAL A 88 -22.29 14.68 19.52
CA VAL A 88 -20.88 15.05 19.45
C VAL A 88 -20.48 15.69 20.75
N THR A 89 -19.50 15.11 21.46
CA THR A 89 -18.89 15.71 22.64
C THR A 89 -17.57 16.36 22.24
N LEU A 90 -17.44 17.65 22.46
CA LEU A 90 -16.24 18.41 22.10
C LEU A 90 -15.84 19.40 23.20
N LYS A 91 -14.59 19.89 23.11
CA LYS A 91 -14.10 20.98 23.94
C LYS A 91 -13.41 22.04 23.09
N PRO A 92 -13.52 23.33 23.48
CA PRO A 92 -12.79 24.39 22.79
C PRO A 92 -11.28 24.30 22.97
N LEU A 93 -10.53 24.72 21.97
CA LEU A 93 -9.06 24.87 22.04
C LEU A 93 -8.64 26.30 22.45
N ALA A 94 -9.55 27.25 22.43
CA ALA A 94 -9.32 28.66 22.84
C ALA A 94 -10.52 29.23 23.57
N SER A 95 -10.27 30.25 24.39
CA SER A 95 -11.32 30.98 25.14
C SER A 95 -12.28 31.73 24.22
N GLY A 96 -13.52 31.89 24.69
CA GLY A 96 -14.54 32.64 23.96
C GLY A 96 -15.15 31.87 22.78
N PHE A 97 -15.08 30.58 22.79
CA PHE A 97 -15.61 29.71 21.74
C PHE A 97 -17.14 29.77 21.67
N LYS A 98 -17.68 30.23 20.55
CA LYS A 98 -19.10 30.50 20.39
C LYS A 98 -19.74 29.90 19.15
N SER A 99 -18.93 29.45 18.19
CA SER A 99 -19.41 28.83 16.96
C SER A 99 -18.35 27.91 16.39
N PHE A 100 -18.81 26.88 15.64
CA PHE A 100 -17.94 25.94 14.96
C PHE A 100 -18.68 25.27 13.82
N ASP A 101 -17.94 24.62 12.93
CA ASP A 101 -18.47 23.86 11.81
C ASP A 101 -18.12 22.37 11.95
N LEU A 102 -19.08 21.51 11.64
CA LEU A 102 -18.85 20.09 11.30
C LEU A 102 -18.96 19.92 9.79
N ASP A 103 -18.26 18.92 9.26
CA ASP A 103 -18.46 18.43 7.90
C ASP A 103 -19.78 17.68 7.85
N ALA A 104 -20.63 17.97 6.86
CA ALA A 104 -21.97 17.40 6.74
C ALA A 104 -22.47 17.58 5.29
N SER A 105 -22.45 16.52 4.51
CA SER A 105 -22.86 16.53 3.11
C SER A 105 -24.02 15.56 2.83
N SER A 106 -24.78 15.83 1.80
CA SER A 106 -25.89 14.97 1.35
C SER A 106 -26.93 14.64 2.44
N MET A 107 -27.12 15.52 3.45
CA MET A 107 -28.05 15.32 4.54
C MET A 107 -28.91 16.54 4.82
N LYS A 108 -30.08 16.28 5.38
CA LYS A 108 -31.00 17.30 5.93
C LYS A 108 -30.89 17.27 7.44
N ILE A 109 -30.44 18.36 8.03
CA ILE A 109 -30.47 18.54 9.49
C ILE A 109 -31.90 18.88 9.92
N GLU A 110 -32.38 18.19 10.95
CA GLU A 110 -33.74 18.34 11.49
C GLU A 110 -33.76 19.12 12.81
N ALA A 111 -32.75 18.89 13.67
CA ALA A 111 -32.60 19.61 14.92
C ALA A 111 -31.15 19.62 15.39
N VAL A 112 -30.75 20.70 16.07
CA VAL A 112 -29.49 20.82 16.80
C VAL A 112 -29.78 21.35 18.18
N THR A 113 -29.37 20.63 19.24
CA THR A 113 -29.64 20.99 20.63
C THR A 113 -28.42 20.72 21.50
N LEU A 114 -28.30 21.44 22.62
CA LEU A 114 -27.43 21.05 23.72
C LEU A 114 -28.07 19.83 24.42
N SER A 115 -27.35 18.73 24.52
CA SER A 115 -27.88 17.48 25.10
C SER A 115 -28.25 17.62 26.56
N ASP A 116 -27.49 18.41 27.33
CA ASP A 116 -27.67 18.52 28.78
C ASP A 116 -28.89 19.36 29.19
N SER A 117 -29.29 20.33 28.36
CA SER A 117 -30.40 21.27 28.66
C SER A 117 -31.57 21.14 27.66
N ASN A 118 -31.41 20.40 26.58
CA ASN A 118 -32.31 20.41 25.43
C ASN A 118 -32.53 21.80 24.80
N THR A 119 -31.58 22.71 25.01
CA THR A 119 -31.63 24.06 24.43
C THR A 119 -31.41 23.96 22.92
N THR A 120 -32.35 24.46 22.13
CA THR A 120 -32.21 24.52 20.67
C THR A 120 -31.15 25.53 20.30
N LEU A 121 -30.19 25.15 19.50
CA LEU A 121 -29.14 25.99 18.98
C LEU A 121 -29.50 26.58 17.62
N GLN A 122 -28.89 27.69 17.28
CA GLN A 122 -28.96 28.23 15.92
C GLN A 122 -27.92 27.54 15.03
N TRP A 123 -28.33 27.20 13.82
CA TRP A 123 -27.46 26.57 12.83
C TRP A 123 -27.81 27.00 11.42
N ILE A 124 -26.84 26.93 10.53
CA ILE A 124 -27.03 27.03 9.07
C ILE A 124 -26.30 25.88 8.41
N GLN A 125 -26.72 25.54 7.20
CA GLN A 125 -26.15 24.43 6.42
C GLN A 125 -25.58 24.98 5.09
N PRO A 126 -24.34 25.50 5.12
CA PRO A 126 -23.61 25.80 3.89
C PRO A 126 -23.30 24.52 3.10
N PRO A 127 -22.85 24.58 1.87
CA PRO A 127 -22.40 23.40 1.16
C PRO A 127 -21.38 22.61 1.96
N ASP A 128 -21.63 21.30 2.15
CA ASP A 128 -20.77 20.32 2.82
C ASP A 128 -20.41 20.64 4.28
N LYS A 129 -21.12 21.55 4.93
CA LYS A 129 -20.90 21.94 6.34
C LYS A 129 -22.21 22.07 7.13
N LEU A 130 -22.08 21.92 8.43
CA LEU A 130 -23.08 22.31 9.43
C LEU A 130 -22.44 23.33 10.37
N ALA A 131 -22.78 24.59 10.20
CA ALA A 131 -22.28 25.69 11.06
C ALA A 131 -23.23 25.91 12.24
N ILE A 132 -22.73 25.75 13.45
CA ILE A 132 -23.50 25.79 14.70
C ILE A 132 -23.08 27.01 15.52
N THR A 133 -24.06 27.78 16.04
CA THR A 133 -23.86 28.85 16.98
C THR A 133 -24.34 28.40 18.36
N LEU A 134 -23.42 28.43 19.34
CA LEU A 134 -23.68 28.04 20.72
C LEU A 134 -24.52 29.14 21.47
N ASP A 135 -25.16 28.75 22.57
CA ASP A 135 -25.99 29.61 23.40
C ASP A 135 -25.17 30.69 24.11
N ARG A 136 -23.90 30.44 24.42
CA ARG A 136 -22.94 31.35 25.04
C ARG A 136 -21.52 31.08 24.53
N ALA A 137 -20.58 31.86 24.99
CA ALA A 137 -19.16 31.55 24.84
C ALA A 137 -18.72 30.49 25.86
N TYR A 138 -17.86 29.58 25.45
CA TYR A 138 -17.30 28.49 26.24
C TYR A 138 -15.78 28.60 26.36
N GLU A 139 -15.26 28.07 27.46
CA GLU A 139 -13.83 28.04 27.78
C GLU A 139 -13.22 26.64 27.52
N PRO A 140 -11.89 26.53 27.32
CA PRO A 140 -11.22 25.25 26.96
C PRO A 140 -11.43 24.11 27.97
N ALA A 141 -11.78 24.39 29.23
CA ALA A 141 -12.04 23.36 30.25
C ALA A 141 -13.46 22.77 30.17
N GLU A 142 -14.35 23.35 29.36
CA GLU A 142 -15.76 22.96 29.30
C GLU A 142 -16.01 21.97 28.19
N ALA A 143 -16.51 20.77 28.50
CA ALA A 143 -17.05 19.86 27.53
C ALA A 143 -18.45 20.30 27.09
N ILE A 144 -18.75 20.18 25.81
CA ILE A 144 -20.02 20.57 25.19
C ILE A 144 -20.59 19.36 24.49
N ASN A 145 -21.84 18.99 24.82
CA ASN A 145 -22.55 17.86 24.22
C ASN A 145 -23.61 18.38 23.25
N ILE A 146 -23.38 18.20 21.95
CA ILE A 146 -24.26 18.66 20.88
C ILE A 146 -25.02 17.47 20.31
N ARG A 147 -26.35 17.46 20.39
CA ARG A 147 -27.20 16.46 19.75
C ARG A 147 -27.70 16.99 18.43
N ILE A 148 -27.52 16.17 17.38
CA ILE A 148 -27.89 16.48 16.01
C ILE A 148 -28.81 15.38 15.50
N GLN A 149 -30.00 15.76 15.04
CA GLN A 149 -30.93 14.85 14.37
C GLN A 149 -30.95 15.16 12.88
N TYR A 150 -30.81 14.12 12.06
CA TYR A 150 -30.65 14.29 10.63
C TYR A 150 -31.18 13.10 9.82
N ARG A 151 -31.38 13.35 8.53
CA ARG A 151 -31.62 12.35 7.52
C ARG A 151 -30.61 12.55 6.38
N ALA A 152 -29.71 11.58 6.16
CA ALA A 152 -28.76 11.59 5.06
C ALA A 152 -29.26 10.73 3.90
N THR A 153 -29.00 11.18 2.67
CA THR A 153 -29.16 10.41 1.42
C THR A 153 -27.82 10.38 0.70
N PRO A 154 -26.88 9.55 1.19
CA PRO A 154 -25.50 9.62 0.84
C PRO A 154 -25.23 9.23 -0.61
N GLU A 155 -24.37 10.01 -1.30
CA GLU A 155 -23.84 9.68 -2.63
C GLU A 155 -22.60 8.78 -2.53
N LYS A 156 -21.90 8.83 -1.38
CA LYS A 156 -20.72 8.04 -1.00
C LYS A 156 -20.57 7.98 0.53
N GLY A 157 -19.53 7.35 1.04
CA GLY A 157 -19.33 7.18 2.49
C GLY A 157 -20.10 6.00 3.09
N ILE A 158 -21.33 5.71 2.64
CA ILE A 158 -22.10 4.50 3.00
C ILE A 158 -22.88 3.98 1.80
N TYR A 159 -22.93 2.67 1.66
CA TYR A 159 -23.42 2.00 0.44
C TYR A 159 -24.50 0.98 0.77
N PHE A 160 -25.63 1.04 0.04
CA PHE A 160 -26.74 0.11 0.12
C PHE A 160 -26.66 -0.88 -1.04
N VAL A 161 -26.23 -2.10 -0.77
CA VAL A 161 -26.00 -3.14 -1.76
C VAL A 161 -27.14 -4.17 -1.71
N PRO A 162 -27.90 -4.35 -2.79
CA PRO A 162 -28.98 -5.33 -2.81
C PRO A 162 -28.45 -6.76 -2.82
N GLN A 163 -29.29 -7.72 -2.42
CA GLN A 163 -28.97 -9.13 -2.56
C GLN A 163 -28.65 -9.49 -4.02
N THR A 164 -27.57 -10.23 -4.23
CA THR A 164 -27.15 -10.69 -5.55
C THR A 164 -26.71 -12.15 -5.53
N ARG A 165 -26.53 -12.73 -6.72
CA ARG A 165 -25.87 -14.04 -6.88
C ARG A 165 -24.63 -13.87 -7.74
N SER A 166 -23.52 -14.42 -7.29
CA SER A 166 -22.28 -14.46 -8.09
C SER A 166 -22.44 -15.40 -9.30
N GLY A 167 -21.58 -15.25 -10.30
CA GLY A 167 -21.49 -16.18 -11.43
C GLY A 167 -21.18 -17.64 -11.04
N MET A 168 -20.65 -17.87 -9.83
CA MET A 168 -20.43 -19.19 -9.23
C MET A 168 -21.63 -19.71 -8.43
N GLY A 169 -22.78 -19.01 -8.44
CA GLY A 169 -24.00 -19.41 -7.74
C GLY A 169 -24.02 -19.06 -6.24
N LEU A 170 -23.00 -18.43 -5.70
CA LEU A 170 -22.97 -17.97 -4.30
C LEU A 170 -23.99 -16.84 -4.11
N SER A 171 -24.85 -16.97 -3.08
CA SER A 171 -25.75 -15.90 -2.68
C SER A 171 -24.97 -14.88 -1.83
N LYS A 172 -24.99 -13.62 -2.26
CA LYS A 172 -24.48 -12.49 -1.47
C LYS A 172 -25.69 -11.81 -0.84
N PRO A 173 -25.77 -11.65 0.48
CA PRO A 173 -26.91 -11.01 1.15
C PRO A 173 -27.06 -9.55 0.72
N ALA A 174 -28.23 -8.97 0.96
CA ALA A 174 -28.35 -7.52 1.01
C ALA A 174 -27.47 -7.02 2.16
N GLN A 175 -26.80 -5.89 1.95
CA GLN A 175 -25.85 -5.37 2.92
C GLN A 175 -25.75 -3.85 2.85
N ILE A 176 -25.42 -3.25 3.97
CA ILE A 176 -25.06 -1.83 4.08
C ILE A 176 -23.66 -1.79 4.66
N TRP A 177 -22.75 -1.03 4.06
CA TRP A 177 -21.40 -0.86 4.57
C TRP A 177 -20.91 0.55 4.32
N SER A 178 -20.04 1.04 5.21
CA SER A 178 -19.43 2.36 5.10
C SER A 178 -17.98 2.28 4.60
N GLN A 179 -17.51 3.38 4.00
CA GLN A 179 -16.13 3.65 3.63
C GLN A 179 -15.82 5.11 3.93
N GLY A 180 -14.97 5.37 4.93
CA GLY A 180 -14.69 6.72 5.41
C GLY A 180 -13.48 7.38 4.76
N GLU A 181 -12.48 6.61 4.37
CA GLU A 181 -11.23 7.15 3.85
C GLU A 181 -11.37 7.64 2.38
N PRO A 182 -10.75 8.78 2.05
CA PRO A 182 -10.02 9.67 2.97
C PRO A 182 -10.92 10.62 3.78
N GLU A 183 -12.01 11.16 3.24
CA GLU A 183 -12.92 12.12 3.87
C GLU A 183 -14.35 11.87 3.34
N GLU A 184 -14.92 10.69 3.67
CA GLU A 184 -16.25 10.33 3.17
C GLU A 184 -17.27 10.02 4.28
N ASN A 185 -16.88 10.07 5.56
CA ASN A 185 -17.81 9.82 6.65
C ASN A 185 -18.83 10.94 6.84
N HIS A 186 -18.48 12.19 6.53
CA HIS A 186 -19.40 13.34 6.59
C HIS A 186 -20.60 13.24 5.62
N TYR A 187 -20.66 12.23 4.75
CA TYR A 187 -21.84 11.94 3.91
C TYR A 187 -22.94 11.19 4.65
N TRP A 188 -22.64 10.54 5.79
CA TRP A 188 -23.66 9.77 6.51
C TRP A 188 -23.81 10.14 8.01
N PHE A 189 -22.84 10.85 8.60
CA PHE A 189 -23.00 11.51 9.90
C PHE A 189 -22.16 12.79 9.98
N PRO A 190 -22.63 13.84 10.67
CA PRO A 190 -21.87 15.07 10.86
C PRO A 190 -20.60 14.82 11.67
N CYS A 191 -19.42 15.19 11.19
CA CYS A 191 -18.16 14.99 11.91
C CYS A 191 -17.11 16.04 11.56
N TYR A 192 -16.02 16.03 12.29
CA TYR A 192 -14.76 16.63 11.83
C TYR A 192 -14.06 15.60 10.96
N ASP A 193 -14.21 15.71 9.64
CA ASP A 193 -13.78 14.67 8.70
C ASP A 193 -12.38 14.93 8.15
N PHE A 194 -11.41 15.04 9.06
CA PHE A 194 -9.99 15.21 8.77
C PHE A 194 -9.16 14.35 9.74
N PRO A 195 -8.01 13.79 9.35
CA PRO A 195 -7.32 12.77 10.13
C PRO A 195 -6.66 13.27 11.42
N ASP A 196 -6.49 14.60 11.62
CA ASP A 196 -5.71 15.18 12.72
C ASP A 196 -6.47 15.33 14.05
N ASP A 197 -7.70 14.82 14.14
CA ASP A 197 -8.46 14.72 15.37
C ASP A 197 -8.79 13.27 15.71
N LYS A 198 -8.59 12.86 16.96
CA LYS A 198 -8.88 11.52 17.46
C LYS A 198 -9.91 11.57 18.58
N ALA A 199 -11.02 10.89 18.39
CA ALA A 199 -12.11 10.77 19.32
C ALA A 199 -12.45 9.32 19.63
N THR A 200 -13.07 9.04 20.76
CA THR A 200 -13.74 7.77 21.03
C THR A 200 -15.07 7.70 20.26
N SER A 201 -15.62 6.51 20.05
CA SER A 201 -16.93 6.37 19.41
C SER A 201 -17.82 5.32 20.05
N GLU A 202 -19.13 5.60 20.04
CA GLU A 202 -20.19 4.65 20.37
C GLU A 202 -21.20 4.61 19.25
N GLN A 203 -21.57 3.43 18.79
CA GLN A 203 -22.56 3.26 17.76
C GLN A 203 -23.71 2.39 18.20
N TYR A 204 -24.94 2.88 18.03
CA TYR A 204 -26.18 2.15 18.23
C TYR A 204 -26.83 1.92 16.86
N ILE A 205 -26.68 0.73 16.31
CA ILE A 205 -27.07 0.41 14.93
C ILE A 205 -28.32 -0.47 14.98
N THR A 206 -29.44 0.05 14.49
CA THR A 206 -30.72 -0.68 14.44
C THR A 206 -30.91 -1.34 13.08
N THR A 207 -31.12 -2.65 13.07
CA THR A 207 -31.20 -3.51 11.88
C THR A 207 -32.47 -4.35 11.88
N GLY A 208 -32.77 -5.01 10.75
CA GLY A 208 -33.80 -6.04 10.67
C GLY A 208 -33.50 -7.28 11.52
N ALA A 209 -34.54 -8.12 11.73
CA ALA A 209 -34.46 -9.29 12.63
C ALA A 209 -33.42 -10.35 12.20
N ASP A 210 -33.16 -10.49 10.90
CA ASP A 210 -32.26 -11.51 10.34
C ASP A 210 -30.85 -10.95 10.04
N GLU A 211 -30.60 -9.71 10.45
CA GLU A 211 -29.35 -9.01 10.17
C GLU A 211 -28.55 -8.80 11.46
N ILE A 212 -27.23 -8.72 11.31
CA ILE A 212 -26.33 -8.28 12.36
C ILE A 212 -25.66 -6.96 11.95
N ALA A 213 -25.26 -6.18 12.94
CA ALA A 213 -24.42 -5.01 12.74
C ALA A 213 -23.03 -5.27 13.31
N ILE A 214 -22.00 -4.93 12.53
CA ILE A 214 -20.58 -5.06 12.86
C ILE A 214 -20.00 -3.66 12.84
N SER A 215 -19.21 -3.31 13.88
CA SER A 215 -18.63 -1.97 14.00
C SER A 215 -17.35 -1.98 14.85
N ASN A 216 -16.80 -0.79 15.08
CA ASN A 216 -15.58 -0.54 15.83
C ASN A 216 -15.72 -0.91 17.33
N GLY A 217 -14.61 -1.37 17.93
CA GLY A 217 -14.54 -1.65 19.36
C GLY A 217 -15.27 -2.93 19.78
N ALA A 218 -15.75 -2.95 21.00
CA ALA A 218 -16.45 -4.10 21.60
C ALA A 218 -17.97 -4.00 21.45
N LEU A 219 -18.63 -5.12 21.21
CA LEU A 219 -20.10 -5.22 21.32
C LEU A 219 -20.47 -5.19 22.80
N VAL A 220 -21.13 -4.13 23.25
CA VAL A 220 -21.54 -3.94 24.63
C VAL A 220 -22.82 -4.73 24.92
N GLU A 221 -23.81 -4.57 24.04
CA GLU A 221 -25.12 -5.26 24.15
C GLU A 221 -25.84 -5.34 22.80
N THR A 222 -26.82 -6.23 22.76
CA THR A 222 -27.81 -6.30 21.68
C THR A 222 -29.21 -6.24 22.28
N THR A 223 -29.98 -5.22 21.92
CA THR A 223 -31.35 -5.01 22.40
C THR A 223 -32.34 -5.49 21.35
N ASN A 224 -33.27 -6.34 21.76
CA ASN A 224 -34.43 -6.76 20.93
C ASN A 224 -35.56 -5.72 21.07
N ASN A 225 -35.91 -5.04 20.00
CA ASN A 225 -36.93 -4.00 20.01
C ASN A 225 -38.35 -4.59 19.86
N ALA A 226 -39.35 -3.87 20.37
CA ALA A 226 -40.75 -4.31 20.32
C ALA A 226 -41.29 -4.41 18.89
N ASP A 227 -40.72 -3.73 17.93
CA ASP A 227 -41.06 -3.76 16.50
C ASP A 227 -40.42 -4.91 15.72
N GLY A 228 -39.67 -5.78 16.41
CA GLY A 228 -38.96 -6.92 15.83
C GLY A 228 -37.58 -6.61 15.26
N THR A 229 -37.12 -5.38 15.38
CA THR A 229 -35.72 -4.99 15.01
C THR A 229 -34.75 -5.29 16.14
N HIS A 230 -33.46 -5.26 15.84
CA HIS A 230 -32.37 -5.38 16.83
C HIS A 230 -31.52 -4.11 16.83
N THR A 231 -31.10 -3.66 18.01
CA THR A 231 -30.14 -2.57 18.14
C THR A 231 -28.83 -3.09 18.74
N PHE A 232 -27.74 -2.96 18.01
CA PHE A 232 -26.40 -3.35 18.43
C PHE A 232 -25.68 -2.13 18.98
N HIS A 233 -25.19 -2.20 20.21
CA HIS A 233 -24.38 -1.15 20.85
C HIS A 233 -22.91 -1.55 20.81
N TRP A 234 -22.15 -0.86 19.99
CA TRP A 234 -20.70 -0.99 19.86
C TRP A 234 -19.99 0.19 20.51
N LYS A 235 -18.86 -0.05 21.15
CA LYS A 235 -18.06 0.99 21.81
C LYS A 235 -16.58 0.82 21.56
N MET A 236 -15.96 1.90 21.09
CA MET A 236 -14.53 2.04 20.88
C MET A 236 -13.98 3.08 21.88
N ASP A 237 -13.33 2.59 22.94
CA ASP A 237 -12.82 3.42 24.05
C ASP A 237 -11.46 4.08 23.75
N GLN A 238 -10.76 3.61 22.70
CA GLN A 238 -9.50 4.22 22.29
C GLN A 238 -9.75 5.29 21.22
N PRO A 239 -9.10 6.48 21.36
CA PRO A 239 -9.26 7.55 20.39
C PRO A 239 -8.73 7.16 19.00
N HIS A 240 -9.50 7.46 17.97
CA HIS A 240 -9.19 7.21 16.58
C HIS A 240 -9.74 8.31 15.67
N SER A 241 -9.18 8.46 14.48
CA SER A 241 -9.65 9.46 13.52
C SER A 241 -11.03 9.09 12.96
N SER A 242 -11.81 10.10 12.58
CA SER A 242 -13.20 9.92 12.11
C SER A 242 -13.32 8.99 10.91
N TYR A 243 -12.37 9.02 9.96
CA TYR A 243 -12.40 8.19 8.76
C TYR A 243 -12.39 6.68 9.05
N LEU A 244 -11.91 6.27 10.24
CA LEU A 244 -11.87 4.87 10.71
C LEU A 244 -13.18 4.38 11.33
N ILE A 245 -14.17 5.28 11.54
CA ILE A 245 -15.49 4.91 12.04
C ILE A 245 -16.25 4.20 10.93
N SER A 246 -16.71 2.98 11.22
CA SER A 246 -17.37 2.16 10.21
C SER A 246 -18.51 1.33 10.75
N LEU A 247 -19.37 0.90 9.85
CA LEU A 247 -20.39 -0.11 10.10
C LEU A 247 -20.58 -1.03 8.89
N VAL A 248 -20.94 -2.28 9.19
CA VAL A 248 -21.45 -3.22 8.20
C VAL A 248 -22.72 -3.85 8.76
N VAL A 249 -23.80 -3.86 7.96
CA VAL A 249 -25.08 -4.50 8.29
C VAL A 249 -25.43 -5.54 7.23
N GLY A 250 -25.86 -6.70 7.65
CA GLY A 250 -26.32 -7.76 6.76
C GLY A 250 -26.48 -9.11 7.46
N ASN A 251 -26.87 -10.10 6.69
CA ASN A 251 -26.98 -11.48 7.18
C ASN A 251 -25.64 -12.21 6.96
N TYR A 252 -24.81 -12.23 8.00
CA TYR A 252 -23.46 -12.80 7.98
C TYR A 252 -23.32 -14.00 8.89
N ALA A 253 -22.51 -14.97 8.46
CA ALA A 253 -21.97 -16.01 9.31
C ALA A 253 -20.73 -15.47 10.04
N LYS A 254 -20.67 -15.69 11.36
CA LYS A 254 -19.53 -15.32 12.22
C LYS A 254 -18.63 -16.53 12.47
N LEU A 255 -17.35 -16.38 12.19
CA LEU A 255 -16.28 -17.30 12.59
C LEU A 255 -15.43 -16.64 13.68
N THR A 256 -14.87 -17.44 14.58
CA THR A 256 -14.05 -16.94 15.69
C THR A 256 -12.69 -17.64 15.70
N ASP A 257 -11.68 -16.88 16.07
CA ASP A 257 -10.32 -17.29 16.33
C ASP A 257 -9.78 -16.44 17.49
N ALA A 258 -8.51 -16.55 17.84
CA ALA A 258 -7.91 -15.75 18.90
C ALA A 258 -6.40 -15.55 18.69
N TYR A 259 -5.92 -14.37 19.08
CA TYR A 259 -4.51 -14.13 19.35
C TYR A 259 -4.34 -13.82 20.83
N LYS A 260 -3.68 -14.71 21.56
CA LYS A 260 -3.64 -14.65 23.04
C LYS A 260 -5.06 -14.58 23.62
N ASN A 261 -5.38 -13.51 24.32
CA ASN A 261 -6.71 -13.23 24.89
C ASN A 261 -7.56 -12.26 24.04
N ILE A 262 -7.07 -11.90 22.84
CA ILE A 262 -7.75 -10.98 21.94
C ILE A 262 -8.61 -11.81 20.98
N PRO A 263 -9.94 -11.59 20.93
CA PRO A 263 -10.81 -12.25 19.97
C PRO A 263 -10.50 -11.77 18.55
N VAL A 264 -10.38 -12.73 17.63
CA VAL A 264 -10.26 -12.51 16.19
C VAL A 264 -11.53 -13.02 15.54
N GLU A 265 -12.23 -12.17 14.82
CA GLU A 265 -13.56 -12.46 14.29
C GLU A 265 -13.57 -12.33 12.77
N TYR A 266 -14.21 -13.26 12.08
CA TYR A 266 -14.40 -13.18 10.63
C TYR A 266 -15.86 -13.23 10.29
N TYR A 267 -16.33 -12.29 9.49
CA TYR A 267 -17.70 -12.20 9.04
C TYR A 267 -17.74 -12.46 7.53
N THR A 268 -18.47 -13.51 7.15
CA THR A 268 -18.54 -13.99 5.77
C THR A 268 -19.97 -14.34 5.39
N TYR A 269 -20.24 -14.61 4.13
CA TYR A 269 -21.57 -15.04 3.68
C TYR A 269 -21.84 -16.49 4.10
N HIS A 270 -23.10 -16.80 4.44
CA HIS A 270 -23.51 -18.17 4.71
C HIS A 270 -23.20 -19.09 3.52
N GLY A 271 -22.55 -20.21 3.81
CA GLY A 271 -22.09 -21.19 2.81
C GLY A 271 -20.68 -20.91 2.28
N THR A 272 -19.99 -19.85 2.76
CA THR A 272 -18.58 -19.56 2.41
C THR A 272 -17.63 -19.67 3.60
N GLU A 273 -18.10 -20.18 4.73
CA GLU A 273 -17.38 -20.22 6.01
C GLU A 273 -16.02 -20.92 5.91
N GLU A 274 -15.98 -22.06 5.21
CA GLU A 274 -14.74 -22.83 5.05
C GLU A 274 -13.74 -22.12 4.13
N ILE A 275 -14.23 -21.44 3.11
CA ILE A 275 -13.42 -20.64 2.20
C ILE A 275 -12.79 -19.45 2.97
N ALA A 276 -13.60 -18.73 3.73
CA ALA A 276 -13.14 -17.61 4.56
C ALA A 276 -12.17 -18.06 5.65
N ARG A 277 -12.45 -19.19 6.32
CA ARG A 277 -11.53 -19.77 7.33
C ARG A 277 -10.15 -20.05 6.73
N ARG A 278 -10.10 -20.57 5.51
CA ARG A 278 -8.83 -20.83 4.83
C ARG A 278 -8.11 -19.51 4.47
N ALA A 279 -8.82 -18.51 3.95
CA ALA A 279 -8.24 -17.23 3.59
C ALA A 279 -7.66 -16.51 4.81
N PHE A 280 -8.40 -16.44 5.91
CA PHE A 280 -8.02 -15.74 7.14
C PHE A 280 -7.11 -16.52 8.09
N SER A 281 -6.78 -17.78 7.77
CA SER A 281 -6.13 -18.72 8.68
C SER A 281 -4.80 -18.25 9.29
N LYS A 282 -4.11 -17.30 8.65
CA LYS A 282 -2.83 -16.76 9.14
C LYS A 282 -2.95 -15.49 9.97
N THR A 283 -4.16 -14.94 10.15
CA THR A 283 -4.33 -13.68 10.89
C THR A 283 -3.72 -13.70 12.29
N PRO A 284 -3.94 -14.73 13.15
CA PRO A 284 -3.29 -14.78 14.46
C PRO A 284 -1.75 -14.87 14.40
N GLU A 285 -1.22 -15.53 13.38
CA GLU A 285 0.22 -15.61 13.13
C GLU A 285 0.79 -14.25 12.70
N MET A 286 0.10 -13.52 11.84
CA MET A 286 0.47 -12.15 11.44
C MET A 286 0.49 -11.22 12.67
N MET A 287 -0.53 -11.29 13.53
CA MET A 287 -0.58 -10.53 14.80
C MET A 287 0.63 -10.83 15.68
N ARG A 288 1.00 -12.09 15.80
CA ARG A 288 2.20 -12.51 16.55
C ARG A 288 3.48 -11.93 15.95
N VAL A 289 3.66 -12.11 14.64
CA VAL A 289 4.87 -11.66 13.92
C VAL A 289 5.06 -10.15 14.03
N PHE A 290 3.99 -9.39 13.85
CA PHE A 290 4.07 -7.92 13.93
C PHE A 290 4.32 -7.45 15.36
N SER A 291 3.63 -8.03 16.35
CA SER A 291 3.88 -7.71 17.76
C SER A 291 5.33 -7.99 18.17
N GLU A 292 5.89 -9.11 17.73
CA GLU A 292 7.28 -9.49 18.03
C GLU A 292 8.30 -8.60 17.33
N LYS A 293 8.13 -8.34 16.01
CA LYS A 293 9.05 -7.47 15.24
C LYS A 293 9.07 -6.03 15.76
N LEU A 294 7.90 -5.49 16.08
CA LEU A 294 7.75 -4.14 16.63
C LEU A 294 8.06 -4.05 18.12
N ASN A 295 8.19 -5.19 18.79
CA ASN A 295 8.24 -5.30 20.26
C ASN A 295 7.12 -4.46 20.92
N PHE A 296 5.97 -4.44 20.29
CA PHE A 296 4.78 -3.68 20.69
C PHE A 296 3.55 -4.54 20.44
N GLU A 297 2.86 -4.93 21.51
CA GLU A 297 1.69 -5.82 21.44
C GLU A 297 0.59 -5.21 20.55
N PHE A 298 -0.29 -6.08 20.02
CA PHE A 298 -1.46 -5.63 19.29
C PHE A 298 -2.27 -4.64 20.16
N PRO A 299 -2.54 -3.42 19.66
CA PRO A 299 -2.95 -2.33 20.54
C PRO A 299 -4.43 -2.34 20.96
N PHE A 300 -5.26 -3.18 20.36
CA PHE A 300 -6.71 -3.15 20.55
C PHE A 300 -7.25 -4.42 21.23
N ASN A 301 -8.51 -4.34 21.69
CA ASN A 301 -9.16 -5.42 22.44
C ASN A 301 -9.89 -6.45 21.57
N LYS A 302 -9.98 -6.22 20.26
CA LYS A 302 -10.62 -7.08 19.23
C LYS A 302 -9.96 -6.83 17.89
N TYR A 303 -9.97 -7.82 17.01
CA TYR A 303 -9.74 -7.65 15.59
C TYR A 303 -10.81 -8.38 14.79
N ALA A 304 -11.61 -7.67 14.02
CA ALA A 304 -12.62 -8.24 13.15
C ALA A 304 -12.32 -7.95 11.67
N GLN A 305 -12.65 -8.89 10.80
CA GLN A 305 -12.53 -8.79 9.36
C GLN A 305 -13.85 -9.16 8.71
N THR A 306 -14.40 -8.29 7.88
CA THR A 306 -15.71 -8.47 7.24
C THR A 306 -15.56 -8.37 5.73
N ILE A 307 -16.08 -9.36 5.00
CA ILE A 307 -16.14 -9.28 3.53
C ILE A 307 -17.40 -8.54 3.09
N VAL A 308 -17.27 -7.65 2.11
CA VAL A 308 -18.43 -6.93 1.53
C VAL A 308 -18.41 -6.98 0.00
N ALA A 309 -19.61 -6.95 -0.59
CA ALA A 309 -19.77 -6.97 -2.04
C ALA A 309 -19.63 -5.57 -2.63
N ASN A 310 -19.09 -5.52 -3.86
CA ASN A 310 -18.91 -4.29 -4.64
C ASN A 310 -17.94 -3.28 -4.00
N PHE A 311 -17.08 -3.72 -3.10
CA PHE A 311 -16.02 -2.88 -2.54
C PHE A 311 -14.99 -2.59 -3.64
N ILE A 312 -14.69 -1.30 -3.84
CA ILE A 312 -13.83 -0.86 -4.96
C ILE A 312 -12.34 -0.85 -4.61
N PHE A 313 -12.03 -0.91 -3.31
CA PHE A 313 -10.68 -1.08 -2.79
C PHE A 313 -10.46 -2.55 -2.42
N GLY A 314 -9.22 -2.96 -2.18
CA GLY A 314 -8.92 -4.32 -1.72
C GLY A 314 -9.38 -4.55 -0.29
N GLY A 315 -9.00 -3.64 0.58
CA GLY A 315 -9.33 -3.59 2.00
C GLY A 315 -9.51 -2.17 2.51
N MET A 316 -9.82 -2.06 3.79
CA MET A 316 -9.91 -0.81 4.57
C MET A 316 -9.70 -1.13 6.04
N GLU A 317 -8.79 -0.44 6.65
CA GLU A 317 -8.29 -0.64 8.00
C GLU A 317 -9.24 -0.17 9.11
N ASN A 318 -10.50 0.07 8.87
CA ASN A 318 -11.44 0.52 9.91
C ASN A 318 -11.11 -0.06 11.29
N VAL A 319 -10.77 0.80 12.24
CA VAL A 319 -10.16 0.37 13.51
C VAL A 319 -10.94 -0.76 14.19
N THR A 320 -10.29 -1.91 14.42
CA THR A 320 -10.86 -3.15 14.97
C THR A 320 -11.96 -3.82 14.13
N ALA A 321 -12.34 -3.28 12.97
CA ALA A 321 -13.45 -3.74 12.14
C ALA A 321 -13.11 -3.65 10.64
N THR A 322 -11.95 -4.16 10.26
CA THR A 322 -11.43 -4.18 8.90
C THR A 322 -12.44 -4.68 7.88
N THR A 323 -12.57 -3.98 6.78
CA THR A 323 -13.45 -4.34 5.66
C THR A 323 -12.63 -4.84 4.48
N HIS A 324 -13.06 -5.92 3.82
CA HIS A 324 -12.39 -6.48 2.65
C HIS A 324 -13.35 -6.65 1.47
N ALA A 325 -12.84 -6.49 0.25
CA ALA A 325 -13.55 -6.93 -0.94
C ALA A 325 -13.77 -8.45 -0.89
N ASP A 326 -15.01 -8.87 -1.04
CA ASP A 326 -15.37 -10.29 -0.97
C ASP A 326 -14.66 -11.13 -2.05
N THR A 327 -14.40 -10.55 -3.22
CA THR A 327 -13.71 -11.23 -4.32
C THR A 327 -12.26 -11.55 -3.98
N GLU A 328 -11.56 -10.66 -3.28
CA GLU A 328 -10.15 -10.85 -2.89
C GLU A 328 -10.04 -12.00 -1.87
N ILE A 329 -10.88 -11.98 -0.85
CA ILE A 329 -10.83 -12.98 0.22
C ILE A 329 -11.33 -14.35 -0.27
N LEU A 330 -12.47 -14.40 -0.97
CA LEU A 330 -13.01 -15.68 -1.43
C LEU A 330 -12.15 -16.34 -2.49
N ASN A 331 -11.53 -15.56 -3.40
CA ASN A 331 -10.59 -16.12 -4.38
C ASN A 331 -9.36 -16.73 -3.69
N GLY A 332 -8.78 -16.05 -2.70
CA GLY A 332 -7.64 -16.57 -1.93
C GLY A 332 -7.95 -17.85 -1.15
N GLY A 333 -9.19 -17.98 -0.66
CA GLY A 333 -9.65 -19.21 -0.01
C GLY A 333 -9.93 -20.38 -0.97
N ILE A 334 -10.18 -20.10 -2.26
CA ILE A 334 -10.47 -21.12 -3.29
C ILE A 334 -9.19 -21.59 -3.98
N THR A 335 -8.32 -20.68 -4.41
CA THR A 335 -7.15 -20.97 -5.25
C THR A 335 -5.84 -20.65 -4.57
N ASN A 336 -4.84 -21.50 -4.79
CA ASN A 336 -3.48 -21.23 -4.31
C ASN A 336 -2.83 -20.05 -5.05
N ASP A 337 -3.23 -19.78 -6.30
CA ASP A 337 -2.67 -18.69 -7.11
C ASP A 337 -3.00 -17.31 -6.54
N SER A 338 -4.21 -17.15 -5.97
CA SER A 338 -4.65 -15.90 -5.33
C SER A 338 -4.28 -15.82 -3.85
N ARG A 339 -3.78 -16.90 -3.25
CA ARG A 339 -3.54 -16.98 -1.81
C ARG A 339 -2.50 -15.97 -1.33
N LEU A 340 -1.42 -15.81 -2.08
CA LEU A 340 -0.34 -14.91 -1.70
C LEU A 340 -0.80 -13.45 -1.69
N SER A 341 -1.52 -13.01 -2.73
CA SER A 341 -2.08 -11.65 -2.78
C SER A 341 -3.11 -11.41 -1.67
N THR A 342 -3.94 -12.40 -1.36
CA THR A 342 -4.89 -12.32 -0.25
C THR A 342 -4.19 -12.23 1.11
N GLU A 343 -3.14 -13.01 1.33
CA GLU A 343 -2.34 -12.94 2.55
C GLU A 343 -1.60 -11.59 2.67
N ASN A 344 -1.10 -11.04 1.55
CA ASN A 344 -0.53 -9.70 1.53
C ASN A 344 -1.59 -8.66 1.93
N LEU A 345 -2.78 -8.69 1.32
CA LEU A 345 -3.88 -7.80 1.69
C LEU A 345 -4.24 -7.91 3.17
N ILE A 346 -4.43 -9.11 3.70
CA ILE A 346 -4.76 -9.31 5.12
C ILE A 346 -3.66 -8.77 6.03
N SER A 347 -2.38 -8.98 5.68
CA SER A 347 -1.26 -8.47 6.46
C SER A 347 -1.13 -6.95 6.37
N HIS A 348 -1.47 -6.35 5.22
CA HIS A 348 -1.55 -4.91 4.99
C HIS A 348 -2.57 -4.30 5.95
N GLU A 349 -3.83 -4.71 5.85
CA GLU A 349 -4.91 -4.19 6.68
C GLU A 349 -4.69 -4.41 8.18
N LEU A 350 -4.12 -5.56 8.56
CA LEU A 350 -3.79 -5.80 9.96
C LEU A 350 -2.70 -4.86 10.48
N SER A 351 -1.69 -4.56 9.67
CA SER A 351 -0.56 -3.73 10.10
C SER A 351 -0.95 -2.28 10.34
N HIS A 352 -2.02 -1.81 9.72
CA HIS A 352 -2.63 -0.53 10.01
C HIS A 352 -3.05 -0.37 11.48
N SER A 353 -3.29 -1.46 12.19
CA SER A 353 -3.55 -1.39 13.63
C SER A 353 -2.44 -0.64 14.41
N TRP A 354 -1.19 -0.67 13.93
CA TRP A 354 -0.08 0.11 14.46
C TRP A 354 0.15 1.41 13.68
N PHE A 355 0.08 1.34 12.33
CA PHE A 355 0.43 2.43 11.41
C PHE A 355 -0.81 2.86 10.60
N GLY A 356 -1.59 3.79 11.12
CA GLY A 356 -2.87 4.26 10.61
C GLY A 356 -3.89 4.43 11.73
N ASP A 357 -4.12 3.40 12.53
CA ASP A 357 -5.09 3.39 13.63
C ASP A 357 -4.49 3.94 14.92
N LEU A 358 -3.44 3.28 15.45
CA LEU A 358 -2.79 3.71 16.71
C LEU A 358 -2.04 5.03 16.50
N VAL A 359 -1.20 5.07 15.48
CA VAL A 359 -0.44 6.26 15.05
C VAL A 359 -0.94 6.65 13.67
N THR A 360 -1.52 7.83 13.51
CA THR A 360 -2.20 8.26 12.28
C THR A 360 -1.47 9.42 11.63
N CYS A 361 -1.44 9.48 10.30
CA CYS A 361 -0.91 10.63 9.58
C CYS A 361 -1.70 11.90 9.93
N LYS A 362 -0.99 13.03 10.09
CA LYS A 362 -1.57 14.30 10.53
C LYS A 362 -2.37 15.02 9.45
N ASP A 363 -2.04 14.75 8.21
CA ASP A 363 -2.77 15.17 7.01
C ASP A 363 -2.46 14.21 5.85
N TRP A 364 -3.25 14.27 4.79
CA TRP A 364 -3.14 13.33 3.69
C TRP A 364 -1.82 13.41 2.91
N SER A 365 -1.10 14.54 2.99
CA SER A 365 0.25 14.62 2.40
C SER A 365 1.25 13.70 3.10
N GLN A 366 0.95 13.30 4.34
CA GLN A 366 1.74 12.41 5.19
C GLN A 366 1.23 10.95 5.18
N ALA A 367 0.21 10.63 4.37
CA ALA A 367 -0.46 9.32 4.38
C ALA A 367 0.48 8.13 4.09
N TRP A 368 1.69 8.35 3.59
CA TRP A 368 2.71 7.31 3.46
C TRP A 368 3.12 6.70 4.80
N LEU A 369 2.91 7.43 5.91
CA LEU A 369 3.12 6.93 7.27
C LEU A 369 2.08 5.88 7.69
N ASN A 370 0.95 5.82 6.99
CA ASN A 370 -0.02 4.74 7.07
C ASN A 370 0.32 3.68 5.98
N GLU A 371 0.17 4.02 4.73
CA GLU A 371 0.16 3.10 3.57
C GLU A 371 1.53 2.53 3.20
N GLY A 372 2.57 3.36 3.27
CA GLY A 372 3.94 2.91 3.01
C GLY A 372 4.40 1.90 4.06
N PHE A 373 4.00 2.11 5.34
CA PHE A 373 4.24 1.14 6.40
C PHE A 373 3.45 -0.15 6.18
N ALA A 374 2.16 -0.06 5.87
CA ALA A 374 1.34 -1.24 5.64
C ALA A 374 1.89 -2.10 4.49
N THR A 375 2.28 -1.47 3.38
CA THR A 375 2.94 -2.17 2.26
C THR A 375 4.30 -2.78 2.67
N PHE A 376 5.11 -2.10 3.47
CA PHE A 376 6.38 -2.63 3.97
C PHE A 376 6.16 -3.85 4.88
N MET A 377 5.12 -3.83 5.71
CA MET A 377 4.80 -4.92 6.63
C MET A 377 4.32 -6.19 5.90
N GLU A 378 3.71 -6.07 4.70
CA GLU A 378 3.45 -7.23 3.83
C GLU A 378 4.76 -8.00 3.56
N ALA A 379 5.79 -7.28 3.12
CA ALA A 379 7.09 -7.89 2.86
C ALA A 379 7.78 -8.41 4.13
N ALA A 380 7.64 -7.69 5.26
CA ALA A 380 8.18 -8.14 6.55
C ALA A 380 7.53 -9.44 7.05
N PHE A 381 6.23 -9.65 6.76
CA PHE A 381 5.57 -10.93 7.02
C PHE A 381 6.10 -12.03 6.08
N ARG A 382 6.30 -11.73 4.79
CA ARG A 382 6.92 -12.67 3.84
C ARG A 382 8.33 -13.10 4.25
N GLU A 383 9.12 -12.17 4.79
CA GLU A 383 10.45 -12.48 5.33
C GLU A 383 10.38 -13.56 6.43
N GLN A 384 9.43 -13.39 7.35
CA GLN A 384 9.22 -14.35 8.44
C GLN A 384 8.75 -15.71 7.94
N GLU A 385 7.88 -15.74 6.93
CA GLU A 385 7.24 -16.94 6.43
C GLU A 385 8.14 -17.73 5.46
N ALA A 386 8.82 -17.05 4.56
CA ALA A 386 9.51 -17.64 3.41
C ALA A 386 10.98 -17.20 3.28
N GLY A 387 11.48 -16.42 4.23
CA GLY A 387 12.88 -15.99 4.29
C GLY A 387 13.17 -14.71 3.51
N HIS A 388 14.41 -14.24 3.67
CA HIS A 388 14.85 -12.94 3.15
C HIS A 388 14.78 -12.82 1.63
N ASP A 389 14.96 -13.91 0.86
CA ASP A 389 14.78 -13.90 -0.58
C ASP A 389 13.33 -13.57 -0.99
N ALA A 390 12.33 -13.99 -0.20
CA ALA A 390 10.93 -13.66 -0.46
C ALA A 390 10.64 -12.17 -0.16
N TYR A 391 11.21 -11.63 0.92
CA TYR A 391 11.16 -10.20 1.24
C TYR A 391 11.74 -9.34 0.10
N LEU A 392 12.93 -9.68 -0.39
CA LEU A 392 13.57 -8.95 -1.49
C LEU A 392 12.77 -9.06 -2.79
N ALA A 393 12.10 -10.19 -3.02
CA ALA A 393 11.22 -10.36 -4.18
C ALA A 393 10.01 -9.44 -4.13
N GLU A 394 9.38 -9.25 -2.95
CA GLU A 394 8.29 -8.27 -2.76
C GLU A 394 8.81 -6.84 -3.00
N MET A 395 9.92 -6.44 -2.39
CA MET A 395 10.53 -5.12 -2.61
C MET A 395 10.84 -4.85 -4.10
N ARG A 396 11.29 -5.87 -4.82
CA ARG A 396 11.53 -5.80 -6.26
C ARG A 396 10.23 -5.63 -7.06
N SER A 397 9.15 -6.31 -6.67
CA SER A 397 7.82 -6.15 -7.26
C SER A 397 7.29 -4.73 -7.04
N ASP A 398 7.42 -4.21 -5.83
CA ASP A 398 7.03 -2.84 -5.49
C ASP A 398 7.81 -1.80 -6.30
N ALA A 399 9.14 -2.00 -6.46
CA ALA A 399 9.94 -1.13 -7.31
C ALA A 399 9.46 -1.15 -8.77
N PHE A 400 9.08 -2.30 -9.29
CA PHE A 400 8.54 -2.41 -10.64
C PHE A 400 7.22 -1.65 -10.80
N LEU A 401 6.28 -1.80 -9.88
CA LEU A 401 4.99 -1.10 -9.90
C LEU A 401 5.17 0.43 -9.78
N TYR A 402 6.07 0.88 -8.91
CA TYR A 402 6.42 2.28 -8.83
C TYR A 402 7.04 2.80 -10.14
N PHE A 403 7.94 2.05 -10.77
CA PHE A 403 8.52 2.44 -12.06
C PHE A 403 7.49 2.51 -13.19
N LEU A 404 6.46 1.67 -13.18
CA LEU A 404 5.36 1.76 -14.14
C LEU A 404 4.61 3.09 -13.98
N GLU A 405 4.22 3.45 -12.77
CA GLU A 405 3.52 4.72 -12.52
C GLU A 405 4.40 5.92 -12.90
N ASP A 406 5.64 5.97 -12.42
CA ASP A 406 6.59 7.05 -12.71
C ASP A 406 6.86 7.24 -14.20
N ASN A 407 6.87 6.15 -14.99
CA ASN A 407 7.13 6.22 -16.42
C ASN A 407 5.89 6.58 -17.26
N PHE A 408 4.70 6.13 -16.87
CA PHE A 408 3.51 6.19 -17.72
C PHE A 408 2.40 7.12 -17.22
N LYS A 409 2.46 7.56 -15.95
CA LYS A 409 1.43 8.38 -15.36
C LYS A 409 1.97 9.77 -14.99
N TYR A 410 2.65 9.87 -13.85
CA TYR A 410 3.25 11.11 -13.37
C TYR A 410 4.37 10.81 -12.36
N ARG A 411 5.10 11.87 -11.97
CA ARG A 411 6.13 11.84 -10.95
C ARG A 411 5.84 12.89 -9.89
N ARG A 412 5.92 12.54 -8.61
CA ARG A 412 5.78 13.42 -7.46
C ARG A 412 6.67 12.99 -6.28
N PRO A 413 6.97 13.86 -5.30
CA PRO A 413 7.48 13.45 -3.99
C PRO A 413 6.46 12.55 -3.27
N ILE A 414 6.93 11.82 -2.23
CA ILE A 414 6.01 11.06 -1.36
C ILE A 414 5.14 12.06 -0.59
N VAL A 415 5.78 12.94 0.20
CA VAL A 415 5.06 14.05 0.85
C VAL A 415 4.74 15.10 -0.18
N TYR A 416 3.44 15.28 -0.46
CA TYR A 416 2.98 16.15 -1.52
C TYR A 416 1.65 16.81 -1.18
N ASP A 417 1.63 18.15 -1.11
CA ASP A 417 0.47 18.96 -0.69
C ASP A 417 -0.37 19.51 -1.85
N ARG A 418 -0.07 19.11 -3.11
CA ARG A 418 -0.76 19.62 -4.30
C ARG A 418 -1.53 18.51 -5.00
N TYR A 419 -2.83 18.45 -4.79
CA TYR A 419 -3.73 17.46 -5.37
C TYR A 419 -5.11 18.10 -5.61
N ARG A 420 -6.01 17.46 -6.32
CA ARG A 420 -7.39 17.93 -6.53
C ARG A 420 -8.28 17.46 -5.38
N GLN A 421 -8.11 16.22 -4.96
CA GLN A 421 -8.80 15.58 -3.85
C GLN A 421 -7.86 14.57 -3.17
N PRO A 422 -8.00 14.30 -1.86
CA PRO A 422 -7.06 13.44 -1.13
C PRO A 422 -6.82 12.07 -1.77
N VAL A 423 -7.84 11.43 -2.33
CA VAL A 423 -7.72 10.11 -2.99
C VAL A 423 -6.77 10.12 -4.20
N ASP A 424 -6.45 11.29 -4.80
CA ASP A 424 -5.45 11.38 -5.87
C ASP A 424 -4.03 10.99 -5.38
N LEU A 425 -3.78 11.02 -4.07
CA LEU A 425 -2.50 10.65 -3.45
C LEU A 425 -2.34 9.13 -3.23
N PHE A 426 -3.43 8.36 -3.28
CA PHE A 426 -3.41 6.91 -3.06
C PHE A 426 -2.96 6.18 -4.32
N ASP A 427 -1.66 6.22 -4.57
CA ASP A 427 -0.98 5.78 -5.79
C ASP A 427 0.28 4.96 -5.47
N ALA A 428 0.98 4.45 -6.48
CA ALA A 428 2.19 3.68 -6.28
C ALA A 428 3.34 4.48 -5.62
N THR A 429 3.29 5.80 -5.66
CA THR A 429 4.25 6.65 -4.94
C THR A 429 3.99 6.60 -3.44
N LEU A 430 2.74 6.63 -3.01
CA LEU A 430 2.36 6.53 -1.60
C LEU A 430 2.69 5.15 -1.03
N TYR A 431 2.15 4.10 -1.66
CA TYR A 431 2.25 2.71 -1.22
C TYR A 431 3.65 2.13 -1.48
N LYS A 432 4.01 2.00 -2.74
CA LYS A 432 5.17 1.21 -3.17
C LYS A 432 6.49 1.93 -2.96
N LYS A 433 6.59 3.22 -3.34
CA LYS A 433 7.79 4.00 -3.01
C LYS A 433 7.90 4.23 -1.51
N GLY A 434 6.79 4.41 -0.78
CA GLY A 434 6.76 4.49 0.68
C GLY A 434 7.42 3.28 1.33
N ALA A 435 6.99 2.06 0.96
CA ALA A 435 7.59 0.81 1.43
C ALA A 435 9.08 0.67 1.07
N LEU A 436 9.46 1.06 -0.15
CA LEU A 436 10.86 1.05 -0.59
C LEU A 436 11.73 2.03 0.17
N VAL A 437 11.20 3.16 0.59
CA VAL A 437 11.92 4.11 1.46
C VAL A 437 12.16 3.49 2.83
N LEU A 438 11.20 2.78 3.41
CA LEU A 438 11.38 2.04 4.66
C LEU A 438 12.40 0.90 4.50
N HIS A 439 12.38 0.18 3.39
CA HIS A 439 13.42 -0.79 3.04
C HIS A 439 14.81 -0.15 2.99
N MET A 440 14.97 0.96 2.27
CA MET A 440 16.25 1.68 2.18
C MET A 440 16.69 2.23 3.53
N LEU A 441 15.76 2.66 4.38
CA LEU A 441 16.06 3.14 5.73
C LEU A 441 16.56 1.98 6.62
N ARG A 442 15.90 0.80 6.55
CA ARG A 442 16.33 -0.43 7.21
C ARG A 442 17.76 -0.81 6.82
N GLU A 443 18.07 -0.74 5.52
CA GLU A 443 19.41 -1.03 5.00
C GLU A 443 20.46 0.03 5.40
N THR A 444 20.03 1.27 5.59
CA THR A 444 20.92 2.39 5.99
C THR A 444 21.30 2.31 7.46
N VAL A 445 20.35 2.03 8.34
CA VAL A 445 20.60 2.03 9.80
C VAL A 445 20.90 0.65 10.36
N GLY A 446 20.64 -0.41 9.61
CA GLY A 446 20.76 -1.81 10.01
C GLY A 446 19.49 -2.35 10.69
N ASP A 447 19.29 -3.66 10.55
CA ASP A 447 18.04 -4.35 10.94
C ASP A 447 17.64 -4.11 12.40
N GLU A 448 18.57 -4.35 13.35
CA GLU A 448 18.30 -4.21 14.78
C GLU A 448 17.87 -2.77 15.14
N MET A 449 18.62 -1.78 14.63
CA MET A 449 18.34 -0.37 14.92
C MET A 449 17.04 0.11 14.26
N PHE A 450 16.70 -0.44 13.09
CA PHE A 450 15.46 -0.14 12.40
C PHE A 450 14.24 -0.54 13.25
N TRP A 451 14.17 -1.79 13.68
CA TRP A 451 13.04 -2.28 14.49
C TRP A 451 12.98 -1.60 15.86
N LYS A 452 14.13 -1.29 16.46
CA LYS A 452 14.20 -0.53 17.71
C LYS A 452 13.67 0.91 17.54
N ALA A 453 14.01 1.56 16.43
CA ALA A 453 13.52 2.91 16.14
C ALA A 453 12.02 2.94 15.89
N LEU A 454 11.47 1.91 15.21
CA LEU A 454 10.03 1.75 15.04
C LEU A 454 9.31 1.52 16.37
N HIS A 455 9.88 0.69 17.25
CA HIS A 455 9.35 0.54 18.60
C HIS A 455 9.26 1.88 19.34
N ASN A 456 10.34 2.65 19.36
CA ASN A 456 10.38 3.96 20.02
C ASN A 456 9.38 4.94 19.41
N TYR A 457 9.28 4.95 18.06
CA TYR A 457 8.29 5.76 17.34
C TYR A 457 6.85 5.44 17.76
N LEU A 458 6.49 4.16 17.88
CA LEU A 458 5.16 3.73 18.32
C LEU A 458 4.91 4.08 19.79
N VAL A 459 5.87 3.84 20.69
CA VAL A 459 5.74 4.16 22.13
C VAL A 459 5.54 5.66 22.35
N GLU A 460 6.31 6.49 21.66
CA GLU A 460 6.22 7.94 21.80
C GLU A 460 4.93 8.52 21.23
N ASN A 461 4.44 7.94 20.13
CA ASN A 461 3.35 8.52 19.35
C ASN A 461 2.02 7.74 19.42
N GLN A 462 1.88 6.76 20.30
CA GLN A 462 0.62 6.02 20.46
C GLN A 462 -0.56 6.98 20.73
N ASN A 463 -1.66 6.75 20.03
CA ASN A 463 -2.89 7.57 20.05
C ASN A 463 -2.68 9.04 19.60
N LYS A 464 -1.61 9.33 18.87
CA LYS A 464 -1.33 10.66 18.33
C LYS A 464 -1.38 10.65 16.80
N VAL A 465 -1.37 11.87 16.26
CA VAL A 465 -1.16 12.13 14.83
C VAL A 465 0.28 12.58 14.59
N VAL A 466 0.87 12.20 13.47
CA VAL A 466 2.30 12.33 13.17
C VAL A 466 2.59 12.90 11.79
N GLU A 467 3.78 13.47 11.68
CA GLU A 467 4.40 13.93 10.43
C GLU A 467 5.69 13.12 10.16
N THR A 468 6.22 13.21 8.95
CA THR A 468 7.50 12.57 8.59
C THR A 468 8.65 12.94 9.53
N SER A 469 8.66 14.18 10.05
CA SER A 469 9.65 14.65 11.02
C SER A 469 9.63 13.91 12.37
N ASP A 470 8.49 13.35 12.77
CA ASP A 470 8.39 12.53 13.98
C ASP A 470 9.08 11.17 13.78
N LEU A 471 8.92 10.58 12.60
CA LEU A 471 9.64 9.36 12.22
C LEU A 471 11.14 9.60 12.13
N GLU A 472 11.56 10.67 11.42
CA GLU A 472 12.97 11.08 11.30
C GLU A 472 13.60 11.24 12.68
N ARG A 473 12.97 11.99 13.59
CA ARG A 473 13.43 12.20 14.96
C ARG A 473 13.59 10.87 15.71
N ALA A 474 12.62 9.97 15.67
CA ALA A 474 12.70 8.68 16.35
C ALA A 474 13.88 7.83 15.86
N PHE A 475 14.16 7.87 14.55
CA PHE A 475 15.32 7.19 13.98
C PHE A 475 16.64 7.86 14.34
N GLU A 476 16.74 9.19 14.27
CA GLU A 476 17.94 9.93 14.66
C GLU A 476 18.30 9.74 16.14
N GLU A 477 17.30 9.83 17.03
CA GLU A 477 17.50 9.63 18.46
C GLU A 477 17.90 8.21 18.81
N THR A 478 17.32 7.21 18.13
CA THR A 478 17.61 5.80 18.38
C THR A 478 19.00 5.40 17.86
N THR A 479 19.39 5.89 16.68
CA THR A 479 20.62 5.47 16.00
C THR A 479 21.81 6.37 16.27
N GLY A 480 21.59 7.61 16.70
CA GLY A 480 22.61 8.64 16.80
C GLY A 480 23.12 9.15 15.44
N GLN A 481 22.51 8.74 14.34
CA GLN A 481 22.88 9.16 12.97
C GLN A 481 22.07 10.38 12.55
N LYS A 482 22.65 11.23 11.69
CA LYS A 482 21.92 12.30 11.02
C LYS A 482 21.31 11.77 9.73
N LEU A 483 19.98 11.83 9.62
CA LEU A 483 19.20 11.25 8.53
C LEU A 483 18.43 12.30 7.70
N ASP A 484 18.57 13.59 8.00
CA ASP A 484 18.00 14.70 7.23
C ASP A 484 18.26 14.58 5.73
N TRP A 485 19.48 14.21 5.32
CA TRP A 485 19.85 13.97 3.91
C TRP A 485 19.03 12.84 3.27
N PHE A 486 18.65 11.80 4.06
CA PHE A 486 17.90 10.65 3.58
C PHE A 486 16.44 11.03 3.33
N PHE A 487 15.79 11.63 4.32
CA PHE A 487 14.39 12.05 4.19
C PHE A 487 14.22 13.13 3.13
N GLU A 488 15.12 14.11 3.07
CA GLU A 488 15.08 15.16 2.03
C GLU A 488 15.06 14.56 0.63
N GLN A 489 15.97 13.63 0.31
CA GLN A 489 16.08 13.11 -1.05
C GLN A 489 15.05 12.04 -1.41
N TRP A 490 14.57 11.25 -0.44
CA TRP A 490 13.71 10.11 -0.74
C TRP A 490 12.22 10.37 -0.50
N VAL A 491 11.89 11.25 0.45
CA VAL A 491 10.51 11.57 0.84
C VAL A 491 10.07 12.92 0.26
N TYR A 492 10.88 13.97 0.42
CA TYR A 492 10.54 15.33 -0.01
C TYR A 492 10.96 15.64 -1.45
N LYS A 493 11.74 14.78 -2.10
CA LYS A 493 12.07 14.88 -3.53
C LYS A 493 11.46 13.72 -4.31
N ALA A 494 11.26 13.98 -5.60
CA ALA A 494 10.67 13.04 -6.53
C ALA A 494 11.72 12.19 -7.25
N GLY A 495 11.28 11.06 -7.79
CA GLY A 495 12.10 10.21 -8.66
C GLY A 495 13.08 9.32 -7.92
N PHE A 496 14.11 8.91 -8.63
CA PHE A 496 15.13 7.94 -8.23
C PHE A 496 16.37 8.07 -9.12
N PRO A 497 17.55 7.58 -8.69
CA PRO A 497 18.78 7.60 -9.50
C PRO A 497 18.69 6.62 -10.68
N GLU A 498 19.07 7.11 -11.86
CA GLU A 498 19.31 6.30 -13.05
C GLU A 498 20.82 6.16 -13.22
N LEU A 499 21.36 4.98 -12.91
CA LEU A 499 22.79 4.75 -12.85
C LEU A 499 23.31 4.07 -14.12
N ARG A 500 24.37 4.64 -14.68
CA ARG A 500 25.19 4.00 -15.71
C ARG A 500 26.52 3.61 -15.12
N VAL A 501 26.78 2.29 -15.03
CA VAL A 501 28.03 1.73 -14.48
C VAL A 501 28.82 1.07 -15.58
N ARG A 502 30.12 1.29 -15.60
CA ARG A 502 31.08 0.64 -16.51
C ARG A 502 32.26 0.13 -15.72
N SER A 503 32.67 -1.11 -15.95
CA SER A 503 33.79 -1.75 -15.26
C SER A 503 34.96 -2.01 -16.22
N LEU A 504 36.19 -1.71 -15.79
CA LEU A 504 37.40 -2.00 -16.53
C LEU A 504 38.40 -2.65 -15.60
N TYR A 505 38.80 -3.89 -15.92
CA TYR A 505 39.92 -4.56 -15.23
C TYR A 505 41.21 -4.35 -15.96
N HIS A 506 42.25 -3.94 -15.21
CA HIS A 506 43.61 -3.67 -15.68
C HIS A 506 44.55 -4.82 -15.25
N PRO A 507 44.88 -5.77 -16.14
CA PRO A 507 45.70 -6.94 -15.77
C PRO A 507 47.07 -6.60 -15.26
N GLN A 508 47.73 -5.54 -15.81
CA GLN A 508 49.10 -5.14 -15.44
C GLN A 508 49.19 -4.57 -14.03
N THR A 509 48.14 -3.91 -13.57
CA THR A 509 48.08 -3.27 -12.24
C THR A 509 47.27 -4.03 -11.24
N HIS A 510 46.66 -5.15 -11.66
CA HIS A 510 45.72 -5.93 -10.86
C HIS A 510 44.63 -5.03 -10.21
N SER A 511 44.04 -4.13 -11.00
CA SER A 511 43.04 -3.20 -10.49
C SER A 511 41.77 -3.23 -11.33
N LEU A 512 40.62 -3.03 -10.65
CA LEU A 512 39.29 -2.86 -11.24
C LEU A 512 38.89 -1.38 -11.05
N THR A 513 38.53 -0.71 -12.14
CA THR A 513 37.92 0.61 -12.10
C THR A 513 36.44 0.49 -12.39
N LEU A 514 35.60 1.08 -11.54
CA LEU A 514 34.18 1.31 -11.79
C LEU A 514 33.96 2.79 -12.07
N ASN A 515 33.41 3.11 -13.24
CA ASN A 515 32.93 4.46 -13.56
C ASN A 515 31.41 4.47 -13.39
N VAL A 516 30.93 5.34 -12.51
CA VAL A 516 29.50 5.49 -12.18
C VAL A 516 29.04 6.87 -12.64
N ALA A 517 27.92 6.92 -13.34
CA ALA A 517 27.27 8.16 -13.74
C ALA A 517 25.79 8.12 -13.37
N GLN A 518 25.29 9.17 -12.73
CA GLN A 518 23.89 9.42 -12.52
C GLN A 518 23.30 10.13 -13.74
N THR A 519 22.35 9.51 -14.44
CA THR A 519 21.90 9.94 -15.77
C THR A 519 20.46 10.48 -15.79
N GLN A 520 19.75 10.44 -14.67
CA GLN A 520 18.41 10.99 -14.55
C GLN A 520 18.37 12.47 -14.98
N THR A 521 17.26 12.87 -15.59
CA THR A 521 17.02 14.28 -15.93
C THR A 521 16.54 15.00 -14.67
N PRO A 522 17.27 16.01 -14.16
CA PRO A 522 16.82 16.79 -13.02
C PRO A 522 15.71 17.76 -13.43
N ASP A 523 14.83 18.06 -12.48
CA ASP A 523 13.82 19.10 -12.59
C ASP A 523 13.65 19.82 -11.23
N ALA A 524 12.57 20.59 -11.03
CA ALA A 524 12.33 21.31 -9.79
C ALA A 524 12.19 20.38 -8.56
N THR A 525 11.77 19.14 -8.77
CA THR A 525 11.50 18.16 -7.72
C THR A 525 12.48 16.98 -7.71
N THR A 526 13.08 16.65 -8.86
CA THR A 526 14.00 15.52 -9.02
C THR A 526 15.46 15.98 -8.86
N PRO A 527 16.22 15.44 -7.90
CA PRO A 527 17.64 15.81 -7.69
C PRO A 527 18.51 15.53 -8.91
N ALA A 528 19.47 16.43 -9.15
CA ALA A 528 20.52 16.19 -10.14
C ALA A 528 21.48 15.08 -9.68
N VAL A 529 21.67 14.95 -8.38
CA VAL A 529 22.54 13.96 -7.73
C VAL A 529 21.83 13.42 -6.50
N PHE A 530 21.80 12.10 -6.37
CA PHE A 530 21.42 11.39 -5.16
C PHE A 530 22.70 10.97 -4.41
N ARG A 531 22.69 11.07 -3.10
CA ARG A 531 23.70 10.49 -2.23
C ARG A 531 23.38 9.02 -2.01
N LEU A 532 24.28 8.11 -2.41
CA LEU A 532 24.03 6.68 -2.41
C LEU A 532 25.17 5.92 -1.73
N PRO A 533 24.96 5.35 -0.54
CA PRO A 533 25.83 4.30 -0.01
C PRO A 533 25.58 3.00 -0.75
N VAL A 534 26.60 2.43 -1.40
CA VAL A 534 26.45 1.24 -2.25
C VAL A 534 27.44 0.15 -1.84
N GLU A 535 26.94 -1.09 -1.75
CA GLU A 535 27.78 -2.27 -1.59
C GLU A 535 28.15 -2.87 -2.96
N ILE A 536 29.44 -3.14 -3.15
CA ILE A 536 29.97 -3.80 -4.33
C ILE A 536 30.50 -5.17 -3.94
N GLU A 537 29.89 -6.24 -4.45
CA GLU A 537 30.40 -7.58 -4.26
C GLU A 537 31.40 -7.93 -5.36
N LEU A 538 32.60 -8.32 -4.97
CA LEU A 538 33.69 -8.71 -5.86
C LEU A 538 34.10 -10.16 -5.55
N VAL A 539 34.08 -11.02 -6.58
CA VAL A 539 34.56 -12.40 -6.46
C VAL A 539 35.68 -12.63 -7.47
N THR A 540 36.79 -13.18 -6.99
CA THR A 540 37.92 -13.62 -7.79
C THR A 540 38.15 -15.11 -7.58
N ALA A 541 39.18 -15.68 -8.23
CA ALA A 541 39.58 -17.08 -7.99
C ALA A 541 40.12 -17.31 -6.56
N GLN A 542 40.58 -16.23 -5.88
CA GLN A 542 41.14 -16.29 -4.53
C GLN A 542 40.09 -16.05 -3.42
N GLY A 543 38.89 -15.58 -3.76
CA GLY A 543 37.88 -15.39 -2.77
C GLY A 543 36.88 -14.28 -3.11
N LYS A 544 36.04 -13.99 -2.12
CA LYS A 544 34.94 -13.02 -2.16
C LYS A 544 35.19 -11.91 -1.16
N ARG A 545 34.85 -10.67 -1.54
CA ARG A 545 34.84 -9.52 -0.63
C ARG A 545 33.73 -8.54 -1.00
N THR A 546 33.32 -7.73 -0.04
CA THR A 546 32.39 -6.63 -0.20
C THR A 546 33.13 -5.32 -0.01
N GLU A 547 32.97 -4.39 -0.92
CA GLU A 547 33.47 -3.01 -0.85
C GLU A 547 32.30 -2.07 -0.64
N HIS A 548 32.48 -1.06 0.19
CA HIS A 548 31.51 0.00 0.44
C HIS A 548 31.98 1.28 -0.25
N ILE A 549 31.12 1.87 -1.07
CA ILE A 549 31.37 3.14 -1.74
C ILE A 549 30.25 4.12 -1.43
N GLU A 550 30.53 5.40 -1.51
CA GLU A 550 29.53 6.45 -1.43
C GLU A 550 29.56 7.27 -2.73
N ILE A 551 28.43 7.33 -3.41
CA ILE A 551 28.25 8.11 -4.63
C ILE A 551 27.63 9.44 -4.24
N THR A 552 28.36 10.53 -4.45
CA THR A 552 27.98 11.90 -4.09
C THR A 552 28.09 12.87 -5.26
N GLU A 553 28.51 12.39 -6.42
CA GLU A 553 28.74 13.20 -7.61
C GLU A 553 27.95 12.66 -8.80
N ARG A 554 27.70 13.52 -9.78
CA ARG A 554 27.04 13.12 -11.02
C ARG A 554 27.87 12.12 -11.84
N GLN A 555 29.20 12.19 -11.74
CA GLN A 555 30.13 11.24 -12.33
C GLN A 555 31.28 11.01 -11.33
N GLN A 556 31.50 9.75 -10.98
CA GLN A 556 32.46 9.36 -9.98
C GLN A 556 33.11 8.04 -10.38
N HIS A 557 34.40 7.84 -10.03
CA HIS A 557 35.11 6.60 -10.31
C HIS A 557 35.70 6.01 -9.02
N PHE A 558 35.73 4.68 -8.97
CA PHE A 558 36.21 3.90 -7.84
C PHE A 558 37.20 2.87 -8.35
N THR A 559 38.35 2.70 -7.65
CA THR A 559 39.38 1.73 -8.04
C THR A 559 39.66 0.75 -6.91
N PHE A 560 39.58 -0.53 -7.22
CA PHE A 560 39.81 -1.64 -6.30
C PHE A 560 41.00 -2.46 -6.73
N LYS A 561 41.88 -2.80 -5.80
CA LYS A 561 42.96 -3.78 -6.03
C LYS A 561 42.35 -5.19 -5.98
N LEU A 562 42.68 -6.03 -6.97
CA LEU A 562 42.24 -7.42 -7.03
C LEU A 562 43.42 -8.35 -7.21
N ASP A 563 43.33 -9.56 -6.69
CA ASP A 563 44.37 -10.59 -6.86
C ASP A 563 44.35 -11.18 -8.29
N SER A 564 43.21 -11.18 -8.94
CA SER A 564 43.04 -11.69 -10.31
C SER A 564 41.80 -11.07 -10.98
N LYS A 565 41.58 -11.42 -12.24
CA LYS A 565 40.40 -10.99 -12.99
C LYS A 565 39.10 -11.39 -12.27
N PRO A 566 38.15 -10.47 -12.08
CA PRO A 566 36.91 -10.77 -11.35
C PRO A 566 36.02 -11.74 -12.10
N LEU A 567 35.54 -12.75 -11.39
CA LEU A 567 34.50 -13.71 -11.82
C LEU A 567 33.11 -13.11 -11.64
N LEU A 568 32.92 -12.26 -10.60
CA LEU A 568 31.69 -11.54 -10.31
C LEU A 568 32.03 -10.09 -9.94
N ILE A 569 31.22 -9.17 -10.46
CA ILE A 569 31.11 -7.80 -9.98
C ILE A 569 29.63 -7.53 -9.84
N ARG A 570 29.14 -7.40 -8.61
CA ARG A 570 27.76 -7.06 -8.35
C ARG A 570 27.66 -5.68 -7.73
N PHE A 571 26.92 -4.80 -8.37
CA PHE A 571 26.67 -3.44 -7.92
C PHE A 571 25.35 -3.43 -7.13
N ASP A 572 25.37 -2.86 -5.93
CA ASP A 572 24.25 -2.83 -4.99
C ASP A 572 23.75 -4.24 -4.64
N LYS A 573 24.61 -4.99 -3.96
CA LYS A 573 24.26 -6.33 -3.48
C LYS A 573 23.06 -6.28 -2.55
N GLY A 574 22.05 -7.13 -2.79
CA GLY A 574 20.83 -7.19 -2.00
C GLY A 574 19.76 -6.19 -2.46
N GLU A 575 19.99 -5.44 -3.54
CA GLU A 575 19.04 -4.43 -4.07
C GLU A 575 18.58 -3.40 -3.02
N ARG A 576 19.54 -2.89 -2.25
CA ARG A 576 19.34 -1.99 -1.11
C ARG A 576 18.84 -0.60 -1.48
N ILE A 577 18.93 -0.21 -2.77
CA ILE A 577 18.64 1.13 -3.26
C ILE A 577 17.62 1.06 -4.39
N LEU A 578 16.56 1.86 -4.30
CA LEU A 578 15.64 2.10 -5.40
C LEU A 578 16.37 2.81 -6.55
N LYS A 579 16.58 2.13 -7.67
CA LYS A 579 17.35 2.64 -8.81
C LYS A 579 16.98 1.96 -10.12
N LYS A 580 17.26 2.62 -11.24
CA LYS A 580 17.49 1.95 -12.52
C LYS A 580 18.98 1.79 -12.75
N LEU A 581 19.42 0.60 -13.17
CA LEU A 581 20.82 0.27 -13.35
C LEU A 581 21.13 -0.19 -14.78
N ASP A 582 21.98 0.57 -15.48
CA ASP A 582 22.62 0.16 -16.75
C ASP A 582 24.06 -0.29 -16.47
N PHE A 583 24.23 -1.58 -16.23
CA PHE A 583 25.53 -2.19 -15.97
C PHE A 583 25.78 -3.39 -16.88
N PRO A 584 26.20 -3.20 -18.14
CA PRO A 584 26.48 -4.30 -19.04
C PRO A 584 27.66 -5.12 -18.58
N GLN A 585 27.50 -6.42 -18.54
CA GLN A 585 28.52 -7.37 -18.12
C GLN A 585 28.69 -8.48 -19.15
N PRO A 586 29.87 -9.11 -19.26
CA PRO A 586 30.08 -10.27 -20.13
C PRO A 586 29.19 -11.45 -19.75
N ALA A 587 28.70 -12.19 -20.73
CA ALA A 587 27.85 -13.36 -20.53
C ALA A 587 28.42 -14.39 -19.55
N ALA A 588 29.72 -14.63 -19.59
CA ALA A 588 30.39 -15.55 -18.66
C ALA A 588 30.28 -15.10 -17.18
N ARG A 589 30.36 -13.79 -16.93
CA ARG A 589 30.19 -13.23 -15.57
C ARG A 589 28.74 -13.35 -15.11
N LEU A 590 27.78 -13.04 -15.98
CA LEU A 590 26.36 -13.20 -15.67
C LEU A 590 25.98 -14.67 -15.45
N ALA A 591 26.51 -15.59 -16.22
CA ALA A 591 26.32 -17.03 -15.99
C ALA A 591 26.91 -17.48 -14.64
N TYR A 592 28.06 -16.94 -14.25
CA TYR A 592 28.62 -17.16 -12.93
C TYR A 592 27.73 -16.58 -11.83
N GLN A 593 27.23 -15.35 -11.99
CA GLN A 593 26.30 -14.70 -11.07
C GLN A 593 25.03 -15.53 -10.89
N LEU A 594 24.43 -15.99 -11.99
CA LEU A 594 23.20 -16.82 -11.98
C LEU A 594 23.37 -18.10 -11.14
N SER A 595 24.55 -18.69 -11.15
CA SER A 595 24.79 -19.97 -10.45
C SER A 595 25.42 -19.84 -9.06
N HIS A 596 25.96 -18.64 -8.67
CA HIS A 596 26.76 -18.50 -7.46
C HIS A 596 26.33 -17.36 -6.53
N SER A 597 25.41 -16.45 -6.95
CA SER A 597 24.89 -15.43 -6.04
C SER A 597 24.10 -16.10 -4.91
N ALA A 598 24.38 -15.69 -3.68
CA ALA A 598 23.77 -16.26 -2.50
C ALA A 598 22.26 -15.95 -2.42
N ASP A 599 21.88 -14.70 -2.75
CA ASP A 599 20.51 -14.24 -2.75
C ASP A 599 19.81 -14.41 -4.10
N ALA A 600 18.49 -14.59 -4.08
CA ALA A 600 17.69 -14.83 -5.28
C ALA A 600 17.67 -13.62 -6.21
N THR A 601 17.68 -12.38 -5.68
CA THR A 601 17.64 -11.17 -6.52
C THR A 601 18.84 -11.07 -7.44
N GLY A 602 20.04 -11.38 -6.94
CA GLY A 602 21.24 -11.42 -7.79
C GLY A 602 21.15 -12.48 -8.89
N ARG A 603 20.51 -13.62 -8.63
CA ARG A 603 20.28 -14.65 -9.64
C ARG A 603 19.20 -14.22 -10.64
N ILE A 604 18.14 -13.53 -10.20
CA ILE A 604 17.11 -12.94 -11.07
C ILE A 604 17.72 -11.86 -11.98
N GLU A 605 18.51 -10.93 -11.44
CA GLU A 605 19.23 -9.90 -12.21
C GLU A 605 20.08 -10.53 -13.35
N ALA A 606 20.80 -11.58 -13.01
CA ALA A 606 21.61 -12.29 -13.97
C ALA A 606 20.78 -12.98 -15.07
N ALA A 607 19.68 -13.63 -14.68
CA ALA A 607 18.75 -14.27 -15.62
C ALA A 607 18.12 -13.26 -16.59
N GLU A 608 17.69 -12.08 -16.08
CA GLU A 608 17.16 -10.99 -16.91
C GLU A 608 18.20 -10.42 -17.87
N ALA A 609 19.43 -10.21 -17.39
CA ALA A 609 20.52 -9.70 -18.23
C ALA A 609 20.86 -10.69 -19.34
N LEU A 610 20.91 -11.98 -19.03
CA LEU A 610 21.12 -13.05 -20.02
C LEU A 610 19.92 -13.16 -20.98
N ALA A 611 18.69 -12.98 -20.50
CA ALA A 611 17.49 -12.95 -21.34
C ALA A 611 17.57 -11.85 -22.41
N ARG A 612 18.01 -10.65 -22.04
CA ARG A 612 18.23 -9.56 -23.00
C ARG A 612 19.27 -9.90 -24.08
N MET A 613 20.30 -10.69 -23.74
CA MET A 613 21.33 -11.11 -24.71
C MET A 613 20.83 -12.12 -25.75
N ILE A 614 19.79 -12.90 -25.44
CA ILE A 614 19.20 -13.88 -26.33
C ILE A 614 17.93 -13.41 -27.02
N ALA A 615 17.40 -12.21 -26.68
CA ALA A 615 16.20 -11.66 -27.28
C ALA A 615 16.40 -11.33 -28.77
N PRO A 616 15.38 -11.51 -29.65
CA PRO A 616 15.45 -11.09 -31.03
C PRO A 616 15.54 -9.54 -31.18
N PRO A 617 16.29 -9.01 -32.16
CA PRO A 617 17.15 -9.69 -33.12
C PRO A 617 18.61 -9.81 -32.65
N ALA A 618 18.99 -10.97 -32.12
CA ALA A 618 20.39 -11.22 -31.81
C ALA A 618 21.15 -11.44 -33.14
N ALA A 619 21.94 -10.47 -33.55
CA ALA A 619 22.61 -10.43 -34.83
C ALA A 619 23.75 -11.49 -34.99
N ASN A 620 24.32 -11.93 -33.88
CA ASN A 620 25.45 -12.86 -33.85
C ASN A 620 25.05 -14.10 -33.04
N GLY A 621 24.78 -15.19 -33.62
CA GLY A 621 24.40 -16.49 -33.04
C GLY A 621 24.30 -16.58 -31.51
N ILE A 622 23.41 -17.37 -30.97
CA ILE A 622 23.19 -17.52 -29.55
C ILE A 622 24.41 -18.21 -28.93
N ASN A 623 24.94 -17.61 -27.84
CA ASN A 623 25.98 -18.30 -27.07
C ASN A 623 25.38 -19.52 -26.35
N PRO A 624 25.80 -20.77 -26.72
CA PRO A 624 25.25 -21.99 -26.14
C PRO A 624 25.39 -22.04 -24.60
N ALA A 625 26.42 -21.43 -24.04
CA ALA A 625 26.65 -21.38 -22.61
C ALA A 625 25.57 -20.58 -21.89
N VAL A 626 25.04 -19.49 -22.49
CA VAL A 626 23.92 -18.71 -21.94
C VAL A 626 22.65 -19.56 -21.87
N ILE A 627 22.33 -20.28 -22.95
CA ILE A 627 21.17 -21.17 -22.98
C ILE A 627 21.31 -22.29 -21.94
N SER A 628 22.51 -22.87 -21.82
CA SER A 628 22.78 -23.91 -20.81
C SER A 628 22.58 -23.39 -19.39
N ALA A 629 23.11 -22.20 -19.07
CA ALA A 629 22.96 -21.60 -17.76
C ALA A 629 21.47 -21.30 -17.40
N LEU A 630 20.73 -20.72 -18.36
CA LEU A 630 19.30 -20.46 -18.16
C LEU A 630 18.49 -21.76 -18.01
N ARG A 631 18.78 -22.82 -18.81
CA ARG A 631 18.13 -24.13 -18.66
C ARG A 631 18.39 -24.73 -17.27
N GLN A 632 19.62 -24.69 -16.81
CA GLN A 632 19.97 -25.22 -15.50
C GLN A 632 19.24 -24.45 -14.39
N ALA A 633 19.23 -23.12 -14.44
CA ALA A 633 18.51 -22.28 -13.47
C ALA A 633 17.00 -22.51 -13.51
N SER A 634 16.39 -22.67 -14.69
CA SER A 634 14.94 -22.89 -14.82
C SER A 634 14.42 -24.20 -14.20
N VAL A 635 15.31 -25.15 -13.95
CA VAL A 635 14.96 -26.47 -13.36
C VAL A 635 15.44 -26.60 -11.94
N ASN A 636 16.66 -26.12 -11.63
CA ASN A 636 17.38 -26.51 -10.42
C ASN A 636 17.52 -25.38 -9.37
N ASP A 637 17.19 -24.12 -9.72
CA ASP A 637 17.30 -23.05 -8.71
C ASP A 637 16.34 -23.30 -7.54
N SER A 638 16.78 -23.04 -6.33
CA SER A 638 15.98 -23.22 -5.13
C SER A 638 14.80 -22.23 -5.07
N PHE A 639 14.99 -21.01 -5.60
CA PHE A 639 13.96 -19.97 -5.55
C PHE A 639 13.08 -20.01 -6.81
N ALA A 640 11.75 -20.05 -6.62
CA ALA A 640 10.78 -20.17 -7.72
C ALA A 640 10.90 -19.02 -8.72
N GLY A 641 11.02 -17.77 -8.26
CA GLY A 641 11.14 -16.60 -9.13
C GLY A 641 12.35 -16.65 -10.07
N VAL A 642 13.48 -17.25 -9.66
CA VAL A 642 14.64 -17.48 -10.54
C VAL A 642 14.29 -18.51 -11.61
N ARG A 643 13.63 -19.64 -11.23
CA ARG A 643 13.20 -20.66 -12.19
C ARG A 643 12.25 -20.08 -13.24
N GLU A 644 11.30 -19.29 -12.80
CA GLU A 644 10.30 -18.64 -13.66
C GLU A 644 10.94 -17.64 -14.62
N MET A 645 11.82 -16.77 -14.12
CA MET A 645 12.53 -15.81 -14.95
C MET A 645 13.39 -16.48 -16.02
N ALA A 646 14.14 -17.52 -15.65
CA ALA A 646 14.96 -18.27 -16.57
C ALA A 646 14.10 -19.03 -17.63
N ALA A 647 12.98 -19.63 -17.21
CA ALA A 647 12.04 -20.28 -18.12
C ALA A 647 11.35 -19.28 -19.07
N ALA A 648 10.96 -18.09 -18.58
CA ALA A 648 10.37 -17.03 -19.40
C ALA A 648 11.36 -16.53 -20.47
N ALA A 649 12.65 -16.37 -20.12
CA ALA A 649 13.71 -16.01 -21.04
C ALA A 649 13.84 -17.01 -22.21
N LEU A 650 13.80 -18.30 -21.88
CA LEU A 650 13.89 -19.38 -22.88
C LEU A 650 12.64 -19.47 -23.78
N ARG A 651 11.43 -19.28 -23.22
CA ARG A 651 10.17 -19.24 -23.98
C ARG A 651 10.14 -18.13 -25.03
N ARG A 652 10.54 -16.92 -24.68
CA ARG A 652 10.60 -15.76 -25.59
C ARG A 652 11.47 -16.04 -26.82
N ARG A 653 12.41 -16.96 -26.73
CA ARG A 653 13.29 -17.38 -27.83
C ARG A 653 12.76 -18.57 -28.63
N GLY A 654 11.65 -19.21 -28.27
CA GLY A 654 11.11 -20.39 -28.93
C GLY A 654 11.89 -21.67 -28.64
N VAL A 655 12.56 -21.76 -27.49
CA VAL A 655 13.25 -22.98 -27.01
C VAL A 655 12.19 -23.89 -26.38
N THR A 656 11.54 -24.71 -27.21
CA THR A 656 10.35 -25.50 -26.87
C THR A 656 10.54 -26.58 -25.80
N GLU A 657 11.75 -27.11 -25.64
CA GLU A 657 12.03 -28.19 -24.68
C GLU A 657 12.04 -27.73 -23.22
N ALA A 658 12.50 -26.50 -22.97
CA ALA A 658 12.46 -25.88 -21.63
C ALA A 658 11.05 -25.51 -21.18
N SER A 659 10.12 -25.28 -22.11
CA SER A 659 8.71 -25.00 -21.82
C SER A 659 7.98 -26.19 -21.19
N ARG A 660 8.37 -27.42 -21.49
CA ARG A 660 7.81 -28.64 -20.91
C ARG A 660 8.37 -28.93 -19.51
N LEU A 661 9.67 -28.73 -19.31
CA LEU A 661 10.32 -29.00 -18.02
C LEU A 661 10.00 -27.94 -16.97
N GLY A 662 9.94 -26.66 -17.36
CA GLY A 662 9.50 -25.58 -16.47
C GLY A 662 8.04 -25.71 -16.03
N ALA A 663 7.15 -26.15 -16.94
CA ALA A 663 5.75 -26.42 -16.59
C ALA A 663 5.60 -27.65 -15.68
N MET A 664 6.43 -28.69 -15.84
CA MET A 664 6.39 -29.87 -14.96
C MET A 664 6.95 -29.59 -13.56
N SER A 665 7.91 -28.67 -13.39
CA SER A 665 8.38 -28.28 -12.05
C SER A 665 7.36 -27.42 -11.29
N PHE A 666 6.43 -26.78 -11.97
CA PHE A 666 5.29 -26.06 -11.38
C PHE A 666 4.35 -27.02 -10.61
N PHE A 667 4.14 -28.22 -11.13
CA PHE A 667 3.19 -29.19 -10.54
C PHE A 667 3.80 -30.08 -9.43
N THR A 668 5.12 -30.06 -9.25
CA THR A 668 5.80 -30.98 -8.30
C THR A 668 6.28 -30.33 -7.01
N ASN A 669 6.24 -29.00 -6.87
CA ASN A 669 6.65 -28.28 -5.65
C ASN A 669 5.56 -27.30 -5.18
N GLU A 670 4.54 -27.80 -4.48
CA GLU A 670 3.37 -27.07 -3.99
C GLU A 670 3.64 -26.10 -2.83
N ARG A 671 4.84 -25.62 -2.58
CA ARG A 671 5.12 -24.83 -1.36
C ARG A 671 5.66 -23.42 -1.52
N ALA A 672 5.90 -22.91 -2.71
CA ALA A 672 6.26 -21.49 -2.84
C ALA A 672 6.13 -21.00 -4.30
N GLY A 673 5.28 -20.03 -4.57
CA GLY A 673 5.51 -19.04 -5.60
C GLY A 673 4.72 -19.13 -6.90
N ALA A 674 3.43 -18.82 -6.88
CA ALA A 674 2.60 -18.68 -8.10
C ALA A 674 2.32 -17.24 -8.55
N THR A 675 2.94 -16.20 -7.97
CA THR A 675 2.47 -14.81 -8.15
C THR A 675 3.27 -13.94 -9.13
N PHE A 676 4.39 -14.41 -9.67
CA PHE A 676 5.26 -13.56 -10.52
C PHE A 676 4.85 -13.45 -12.00
N LEU A 677 3.90 -14.21 -12.50
CA LEU A 677 3.63 -14.28 -13.96
C LEU A 677 2.43 -13.48 -14.46
N ASN A 678 1.57 -12.96 -13.62
CA ASN A 678 0.41 -12.19 -14.08
C ASN A 678 0.70 -10.73 -14.38
N HIS A 679 1.91 -10.24 -14.14
CA HIS A 679 2.30 -8.84 -14.36
C HIS A 679 3.48 -8.64 -15.34
N TRP A 680 3.85 -9.66 -16.14
CA TRP A 680 4.89 -9.52 -17.18
C TRP A 680 4.36 -9.68 -18.59
#